data_9a0a0b8d91b2efbd874659dbee5f5342
#
_entry.id   9a0a0b8d91b2efbd874659dbee5f5342
#
_cell.length_a   1.000
_cell.length_b   1.000
_cell.length_c   1.000
_cell.angle_alpha   90.00
_cell.angle_beta   90.00
_cell.angle_gamma   90.00
#
_symmetry.space_group_name_H-M   'P 1'
#
loop_
_entity.id
_entity.type
_entity.pdbx_description
1 polymer ?
#
loop_
_entity_poly.entity_id
_entity_poly.type
_entity_poly.pdbx_seq_one_letter_code
_entity_poly.pdbx_strand_id
1 'polypeptide(L)'
;MSDSHPASVSPRLLPNHPSLEQLRKQAKELLERFRSGELAAVAEVREFERNPDPSHFALNDAQRVLARAFGFGSWPKLKAFVDGATVARFTEAVNAGDMTQVRSMLAVRPELVGMDGAGGDERRALHYAVMRRDAPMVKLLMEAGADAHKGVFPHRDATSALVLARDREFQEIVVIIEEEERLRREEMSCPNATVSPLQDQISAAIVHGDTATAMGLLEEDRSLIQACDRNGATPLHIAAHVANVDLVEWLLERRANVRKQDLRGDTPLDRAAHAAGPYDDSGRRFPEIAKLLLDHGAEMTIAAAVALGDVEQVCSMIASDPAPLKPTFRNGGLLTLAVNHDQIAMVRLLLDLGADVDERVLLEELEEPTLSWGAPLWHAARNNQVEIARVLLDRGADPNANVYASGWPLGHTFHHEDGELKRLLLERGAKLQPHTVTYNHDVAMAKRMLEDNPDEHTIEELLWSAADHGCPEIVAMALPHMTLAKDDPRWHWVLMQPPRGASGDPAANEGHFRCLELLLTYGVDANVGRKSATVLHFTAARGGLDEASRVRFAEILLDHGARTDLRDDILKSTPLGWACRWGRLEMVELLLKRGALVEESNAELWATPIAWARKMGHSHILQLLEGNLGAGTSVN
;
A
#
# COMPACT_ATOMS: atom_id res chain seq x y z
N MET A 1 7.66 -11.49 57.30
CA MET A 1 7.96 -12.18 56.03
C MET A 1 7.97 -11.09 54.97
N SER A 2 9.14 -10.71 54.57
CA SER A 2 9.37 -9.61 53.61
C SER A 2 9.20 -10.15 52.18
N ASP A 3 8.19 -9.67 51.49
CA ASP A 3 8.02 -9.89 50.05
C ASP A 3 9.14 -9.15 49.29
N SER A 4 10.14 -9.93 48.93
CA SER A 4 11.15 -9.47 47.98
C SER A 4 10.54 -9.48 46.58
N HIS A 5 10.15 -8.32 46.05
CA HIS A 5 9.92 -8.14 44.62
C HIS A 5 11.19 -8.53 43.85
N PRO A 6 11.07 -9.33 42.80
CA PRO A 6 12.22 -9.58 41.94
C PRO A 6 12.66 -8.28 41.28
N ALA A 7 13.96 -7.98 41.36
CA ALA A 7 14.54 -6.79 40.73
C ALA A 7 14.20 -6.79 39.23
N SER A 8 13.55 -5.75 38.77
CA SER A 8 13.32 -5.50 37.36
C SER A 8 14.67 -5.38 36.68
N VAL A 9 14.99 -6.30 35.78
CA VAL A 9 16.20 -6.20 34.94
C VAL A 9 16.03 -4.98 34.04
N SER A 10 16.99 -4.08 34.08
CA SER A 10 16.99 -2.91 33.20
C SER A 10 16.98 -3.37 31.75
N PRO A 11 16.14 -2.77 30.87
CA PRO A 11 16.07 -3.17 29.48
C PRO A 11 17.44 -3.09 28.81
N ARG A 12 17.77 -4.06 27.98
CA ARG A 12 19.01 -4.07 27.19
C ARG A 12 19.01 -2.85 26.28
N LEU A 13 20.15 -2.18 26.16
CA LEU A 13 20.32 -1.08 25.22
C LEU A 13 20.82 -1.62 23.88
N LEU A 14 20.17 -1.20 22.80
CA LEU A 14 20.69 -1.45 21.46
C LEU A 14 21.98 -0.67 21.24
N PRO A 15 22.98 -1.24 20.55
CA PRO A 15 24.17 -0.49 20.16
C PRO A 15 23.79 0.66 19.23
N ASN A 16 24.65 1.68 19.13
CA ASN A 16 24.46 2.83 18.24
C ASN A 16 24.23 2.42 16.76
N HIS A 17 24.74 1.26 16.38
CA HIS A 17 24.59 0.68 15.06
C HIS A 17 24.04 -0.74 15.17
N PRO A 18 22.75 -0.92 15.41
CA PRO A 18 22.17 -2.24 15.58
C PRO A 18 22.22 -3.00 14.27
N SER A 19 22.49 -4.29 14.35
CA SER A 19 22.55 -5.20 13.21
C SER A 19 21.48 -6.28 13.34
N LEU A 20 20.61 -6.40 12.36
CA LEU A 20 19.57 -7.43 12.34
C LEU A 20 20.18 -8.84 12.29
N GLU A 21 21.30 -9.01 11.60
CA GLU A 21 22.03 -10.28 11.56
C GLU A 21 22.55 -10.70 12.94
N GLN A 22 23.14 -9.75 13.68
CA GLN A 22 23.58 -10.00 15.06
C GLN A 22 22.39 -10.34 15.97
N LEU A 23 21.27 -9.65 15.83
CA LEU A 23 20.07 -9.95 16.62
C LEU A 23 19.49 -11.33 16.28
N ARG A 24 19.46 -11.71 15.00
CA ARG A 24 19.08 -13.08 14.59
C ARG A 24 19.99 -14.14 15.16
N LYS A 25 21.31 -13.88 15.20
CA LYS A 25 22.30 -14.76 15.80
C LYS A 25 22.06 -14.90 17.32
N GLN A 26 21.85 -13.78 18.02
CA GLN A 26 21.54 -13.77 19.45
C GLN A 26 20.25 -14.55 19.76
N ALA A 27 19.20 -14.43 18.92
CA ALA A 27 17.98 -15.21 19.09
C ALA A 27 18.23 -16.73 18.92
N LYS A 28 19.04 -17.13 17.94
CA LYS A 28 19.45 -18.56 17.79
C LYS A 28 20.26 -19.04 18.97
N GLU A 29 21.23 -18.26 19.43
CA GLU A 29 22.05 -18.60 20.61
C GLU A 29 21.17 -18.69 21.87
N LEU A 30 20.20 -17.78 22.06
CA LEU A 30 19.27 -17.87 23.18
C LEU A 30 18.43 -19.16 23.13
N LEU A 31 17.93 -19.52 21.94
CA LEU A 31 17.18 -20.76 21.72
C LEU A 31 18.01 -22.01 22.12
N GLU A 32 19.23 -22.09 21.63
CA GLU A 32 20.15 -23.22 21.92
C GLU A 32 20.46 -23.31 23.41
N ARG A 33 20.82 -22.20 24.05
CA ARG A 33 21.14 -22.12 25.47
C ARG A 33 19.93 -22.44 26.37
N PHE A 34 18.73 -21.99 25.96
CA PHE A 34 17.50 -22.32 26.69
C PHE A 34 17.15 -23.80 26.59
N ARG A 35 17.26 -24.41 25.39
CA ARG A 35 17.02 -25.84 25.17
C ARG A 35 18.03 -26.73 25.90
N SER A 36 19.28 -26.28 26.06
CA SER A 36 20.30 -26.98 26.84
C SER A 36 20.14 -26.86 28.36
N GLY A 37 19.19 -26.04 28.82
CA GLY A 37 18.91 -25.85 30.25
C GLY A 37 19.90 -24.92 30.96
N GLU A 38 20.60 -24.05 30.21
CA GLU A 38 21.51 -23.07 30.83
C GLU A 38 20.74 -22.12 31.75
N LEU A 39 21.15 -22.04 33.02
CA LEU A 39 20.41 -21.32 34.05
C LEU A 39 20.16 -19.84 33.71
N ALA A 40 21.14 -19.17 33.09
CA ALA A 40 21.02 -17.76 32.70
C ALA A 40 19.97 -17.58 31.58
N ALA A 41 19.97 -18.44 30.57
CA ALA A 41 19.02 -18.41 29.49
C ALA A 41 17.59 -18.76 29.97
N VAL A 42 17.49 -19.74 30.88
CA VAL A 42 16.20 -20.10 31.50
C VAL A 42 15.63 -18.92 32.31
N ALA A 43 16.46 -18.21 33.06
CA ALA A 43 16.03 -17.03 33.81
C ALA A 43 15.56 -15.91 32.86
N GLU A 44 16.33 -15.62 31.83
CA GLU A 44 15.99 -14.61 30.81
C GLU A 44 14.66 -14.92 30.10
N VAL A 45 14.47 -16.17 29.67
CA VAL A 45 13.22 -16.55 28.98
C VAL A 45 12.01 -16.47 29.91
N ARG A 46 12.14 -16.90 31.18
CA ARG A 46 11.06 -16.85 32.18
C ARG A 46 10.64 -15.43 32.57
N GLU A 47 11.49 -14.45 32.40
CA GLU A 47 11.16 -13.05 32.64
C GLU A 47 10.07 -12.53 31.68
N PHE A 48 10.12 -13.01 30.42
CA PHE A 48 9.25 -12.52 29.36
C PHE A 48 8.18 -13.51 28.90
N GLU A 49 8.31 -14.81 29.26
CA GLU A 49 7.36 -15.87 28.88
C GLU A 49 6.84 -16.63 30.10
N ARG A 50 5.52 -16.86 30.11
CA ARG A 50 4.86 -17.65 31.17
C ARG A 50 5.00 -19.14 30.88
N ASN A 51 5.65 -19.87 31.78
CA ASN A 51 5.81 -21.34 31.71
C ASN A 51 6.38 -21.85 30.37
N PRO A 52 7.54 -21.37 29.91
CA PRO A 52 8.12 -21.81 28.65
C PRO A 52 8.57 -23.29 28.74
N ASP A 53 8.15 -24.09 27.75
CA ASP A 53 8.56 -25.49 27.61
C ASP A 53 9.73 -25.57 26.64
N PRO A 54 10.93 -26.04 27.09
CA PRO A 54 12.08 -26.14 26.21
C PRO A 54 11.88 -27.04 24.98
N SER A 55 10.96 -28.01 25.04
CA SER A 55 10.69 -28.94 23.94
C SER A 55 9.87 -28.30 22.82
N HIS A 56 9.05 -27.28 23.13
CA HIS A 56 8.19 -26.55 22.20
C HIS A 56 8.68 -25.12 21.91
N PHE A 57 9.70 -24.65 22.64
CA PHE A 57 10.24 -23.30 22.46
C PHE A 57 10.98 -23.20 21.12
N ALA A 58 10.45 -22.37 20.21
CA ALA A 58 10.93 -22.20 18.85
C ALA A 58 11.73 -20.90 18.66
N LEU A 59 12.28 -20.71 17.46
CA LEU A 59 13.06 -19.50 17.14
C LEU A 59 12.21 -18.22 17.29
N ASN A 60 10.95 -18.26 16.92
CA ASN A 60 10.04 -17.11 17.06
C ASN A 60 9.84 -16.71 18.53
N ASP A 61 9.83 -17.69 19.45
CA ASP A 61 9.73 -17.42 20.88
C ASP A 61 11.01 -16.75 21.39
N ALA A 62 12.18 -17.23 20.97
CA ALA A 62 13.46 -16.62 21.30
C ALA A 62 13.57 -15.18 20.74
N GLN A 63 13.09 -14.94 19.53
CA GLN A 63 13.02 -13.62 18.92
C GLN A 63 12.09 -12.69 19.72
N ARG A 64 10.91 -13.18 20.14
CA ARG A 64 9.97 -12.42 20.97
C ARG A 64 10.57 -12.05 22.31
N VAL A 65 11.24 -12.99 22.98
CA VAL A 65 11.95 -12.74 24.24
C VAL A 65 13.04 -11.68 24.05
N LEU A 66 13.85 -11.84 23.01
CA LEU A 66 14.92 -10.88 22.73
C LEU A 66 14.38 -9.48 22.43
N ALA A 67 13.30 -9.38 21.66
CA ALA A 67 12.67 -8.10 21.37
C ALA A 67 12.19 -7.40 22.65
N ARG A 68 11.53 -8.14 23.55
CA ARG A 68 11.07 -7.62 24.85
C ARG A 68 12.25 -7.22 25.75
N ALA A 69 13.35 -7.95 25.72
CA ALA A 69 14.56 -7.60 26.46
C ALA A 69 15.18 -6.27 26.01
N PHE A 70 15.00 -5.89 24.74
CA PHE A 70 15.36 -4.58 24.20
C PHE A 70 14.25 -3.51 24.33
N GLY A 71 13.15 -3.82 25.04
CA GLY A 71 12.05 -2.87 25.27
C GLY A 71 11.03 -2.77 24.12
N PHE A 72 11.06 -3.67 23.15
CA PHE A 72 10.10 -3.70 22.05
C PHE A 72 9.00 -4.73 22.32
N GLY A 73 7.76 -4.40 22.03
CA GLY A 73 6.62 -5.31 22.26
C GLY A 73 6.68 -6.59 21.41
N SER A 74 7.38 -6.57 20.27
CA SER A 74 7.51 -7.71 19.37
C SER A 74 8.81 -7.66 18.55
N TRP A 75 9.21 -8.81 17.98
CA TRP A 75 10.35 -8.89 17.06
C TRP A 75 10.20 -7.99 15.83
N PRO A 76 9.04 -7.91 15.18
CA PRO A 76 8.82 -6.99 14.08
C PRO A 76 9.04 -5.53 14.43
N LYS A 77 8.61 -5.10 15.62
CA LYS A 77 8.87 -3.72 16.07
C LYS A 77 10.36 -3.45 16.26
N LEU A 78 11.09 -4.42 16.84
CA LEU A 78 12.56 -4.34 16.94
C LEU A 78 13.20 -4.33 15.55
N LYS A 79 12.77 -5.21 14.64
CA LYS A 79 13.26 -5.28 13.26
C LYS A 79 13.02 -3.95 12.53
N ALA A 80 11.80 -3.43 12.56
CA ALA A 80 11.46 -2.16 11.92
C ALA A 80 12.32 -1.00 12.43
N PHE A 81 12.59 -0.94 13.72
CA PHE A 81 13.51 0.05 14.31
C PHE A 81 14.93 -0.09 13.76
N VAL A 82 15.46 -1.32 13.72
CA VAL A 82 16.81 -1.62 13.22
C VAL A 82 16.92 -1.34 11.72
N ASP A 83 15.92 -1.71 10.95
CA ASP A 83 15.85 -1.44 9.51
C ASP A 83 15.77 0.06 9.25
N GLY A 84 14.94 0.79 9.98
CA GLY A 84 14.88 2.25 9.90
C GLY A 84 16.22 2.92 10.19
N ALA A 85 16.94 2.50 11.23
CA ALA A 85 18.27 3.00 11.54
C ALA A 85 19.28 2.66 10.42
N THR A 86 19.18 1.50 9.80
CA THR A 86 20.07 1.08 8.69
C THR A 86 19.78 1.89 7.42
N VAL A 87 18.49 2.08 7.08
CA VAL A 87 18.08 2.90 5.93
C VAL A 87 18.50 4.36 6.13
N ALA A 88 18.35 4.92 7.34
CA ALA A 88 18.81 6.27 7.65
C ALA A 88 20.31 6.43 7.37
N ARG A 89 21.13 5.51 7.87
CA ARG A 89 22.58 5.49 7.59
C ARG A 89 22.92 5.34 6.11
N PHE A 90 22.18 4.49 5.40
CA PHE A 90 22.36 4.33 3.97
C PHE A 90 22.04 5.61 3.22
N THR A 91 20.94 6.27 3.58
CA THR A 91 20.54 7.57 3.03
C THR A 91 21.56 8.67 3.36
N GLU A 92 22.11 8.67 4.58
CA GLU A 92 23.18 9.59 4.98
C GLU A 92 24.45 9.38 4.14
N ALA A 93 24.86 8.13 3.92
CA ALA A 93 26.01 7.82 3.08
C ALA A 93 25.81 8.27 1.61
N VAL A 94 24.60 8.05 1.06
CA VAL A 94 24.23 8.56 -0.28
C VAL A 94 24.27 10.09 -0.30
N ASN A 95 23.72 10.75 0.71
CA ASN A 95 23.75 12.22 0.82
C ASN A 95 25.15 12.79 1.01
N ALA A 96 26.05 12.06 1.66
CA ALA A 96 27.45 12.44 1.79
C ALA A 96 28.26 12.17 0.51
N GLY A 97 27.73 11.42 -0.44
CA GLY A 97 28.47 10.96 -1.63
C GLY A 97 29.49 9.87 -1.33
N ASP A 98 29.36 9.18 -0.20
CA ASP A 98 30.29 8.13 0.21
C ASP A 98 30.04 6.83 -0.55
N MET A 99 30.58 6.76 -1.76
CA MET A 99 30.50 5.59 -2.64
C MET A 99 31.04 4.31 -2.00
N THR A 100 32.05 4.41 -1.14
CA THR A 100 32.68 3.27 -0.51
C THR A 100 31.75 2.67 0.53
N GLN A 101 31.17 3.50 1.37
CA GLN A 101 30.20 3.06 2.37
C GLN A 101 28.93 2.48 1.72
N VAL A 102 28.40 3.14 0.69
CA VAL A 102 27.23 2.70 -0.05
C VAL A 102 27.46 1.32 -0.67
N ARG A 103 28.60 1.10 -1.38
CA ARG A 103 28.96 -0.21 -1.93
C ARG A 103 29.08 -1.28 -0.84
N SER A 104 29.72 -0.97 0.28
CA SER A 104 29.85 -1.90 1.41
C SER A 104 28.50 -2.29 2.00
N MET A 105 27.59 -1.34 2.14
CA MET A 105 26.25 -1.61 2.65
C MET A 105 25.41 -2.44 1.68
N LEU A 106 25.45 -2.14 0.39
CA LEU A 106 24.74 -2.90 -0.65
C LEU A 106 25.31 -4.33 -0.83
N ALA A 107 26.60 -4.54 -0.62
CA ALA A 107 27.19 -5.87 -0.68
C ALA A 107 26.65 -6.80 0.42
N VAL A 108 26.29 -6.25 1.58
CA VAL A 108 25.74 -7.01 2.71
C VAL A 108 24.20 -7.07 2.66
N ARG A 109 23.56 -5.98 2.23
CA ARG A 109 22.09 -5.80 2.19
C ARG A 109 21.66 -5.13 0.88
N PRO A 110 21.60 -5.88 -0.22
CA PRO A 110 21.25 -5.33 -1.54
C PRO A 110 19.83 -4.73 -1.57
N GLU A 111 18.91 -5.21 -0.73
CA GLU A 111 17.53 -4.72 -0.65
C GLU A 111 17.42 -3.25 -0.19
N LEU A 112 18.45 -2.70 0.45
CA LEU A 112 18.47 -1.28 0.87
C LEU A 112 18.21 -0.31 -0.28
N VAL A 113 18.58 -0.69 -1.48
CA VAL A 113 18.37 0.15 -2.68
C VAL A 113 16.89 0.42 -2.94
N GLY A 114 16.02 -0.53 -2.61
CA GLY A 114 14.56 -0.47 -2.80
C GLY A 114 13.76 -0.02 -1.56
N MET A 115 14.41 0.18 -0.42
CA MET A 115 13.71 0.55 0.81
C MET A 115 13.37 2.03 0.85
N ASP A 116 12.17 2.34 1.35
CA ASP A 116 11.72 3.70 1.59
C ASP A 116 12.46 4.30 2.81
N GLY A 117 12.64 5.62 2.83
CA GLY A 117 13.34 6.31 3.90
C GLY A 117 12.68 6.15 5.27
N ALA A 118 13.47 6.31 6.33
CA ALA A 118 12.99 6.19 7.70
C ALA A 118 11.95 7.27 8.05
N GLY A 119 11.10 6.98 9.03
CA GLY A 119 10.09 7.93 9.53
C GLY A 119 8.97 8.23 8.53
N GLY A 120 8.63 7.27 7.66
CA GLY A 120 7.59 7.43 6.66
C GLY A 120 8.01 8.30 5.47
N ASP A 121 9.31 8.49 5.26
CA ASP A 121 9.84 9.12 4.05
C ASP A 121 9.82 8.09 2.91
N GLU A 122 8.93 8.27 1.93
CA GLU A 122 8.86 7.41 0.75
C GLU A 122 10.00 7.65 -0.25
N ARG A 123 10.87 8.64 0.00
CA ARG A 123 12.07 8.85 -0.84
C ARG A 123 13.05 7.70 -0.62
N ARG A 124 13.49 7.09 -1.69
CA ARG A 124 14.55 6.09 -1.72
C ARG A 124 15.90 6.74 -1.99
N ALA A 125 16.97 6.01 -1.78
CA ALA A 125 18.34 6.46 -2.02
C ALA A 125 18.51 7.14 -3.39
N LEU A 126 17.90 6.61 -4.45
CA LEU A 126 17.99 7.15 -5.80
C LEU A 126 17.44 8.59 -5.90
N HIS A 127 16.36 8.93 -5.17
CA HIS A 127 15.84 10.30 -5.15
C HIS A 127 16.88 11.29 -4.62
N TYR A 128 17.58 10.93 -3.56
CA TYR A 128 18.63 11.79 -2.96
C TYR A 128 19.82 11.95 -3.90
N ALA A 129 20.28 10.87 -4.55
CA ALA A 129 21.37 10.92 -5.52
C ALA A 129 21.03 11.82 -6.71
N VAL A 130 19.81 11.72 -7.25
CA VAL A 130 19.32 12.59 -8.35
C VAL A 130 19.22 14.04 -7.88
N MET A 131 18.63 14.32 -6.71
CA MET A 131 18.50 15.68 -6.19
C MET A 131 19.85 16.37 -5.96
N ARG A 132 20.89 15.60 -5.65
CA ARG A 132 22.29 16.08 -5.53
C ARG A 132 23.02 16.20 -6.86
N ARG A 133 22.41 15.75 -7.95
CA ARG A 133 23.05 15.64 -9.26
C ARG A 133 24.32 14.79 -9.24
N ASP A 134 24.32 13.72 -8.44
CA ASP A 134 25.46 12.81 -8.27
C ASP A 134 25.37 11.64 -9.26
N ALA A 135 25.83 11.88 -10.49
CA ALA A 135 25.74 10.90 -11.57
C ALA A 135 26.47 9.56 -11.26
N PRO A 136 27.67 9.55 -10.63
CA PRO A 136 28.30 8.29 -10.21
C PRO A 136 27.47 7.51 -9.18
N MET A 137 26.86 8.18 -8.22
CA MET A 137 25.99 7.55 -7.22
C MET A 137 24.69 7.03 -7.86
N VAL A 138 24.08 7.79 -8.77
CA VAL A 138 22.91 7.34 -9.54
C VAL A 138 23.25 6.05 -10.30
N LYS A 139 24.39 6.01 -10.99
CA LYS A 139 24.80 4.81 -11.73
C LYS A 139 24.96 3.62 -10.79
N LEU A 140 25.65 3.78 -9.66
CA LEU A 140 25.82 2.72 -8.67
C LEU A 140 24.47 2.17 -8.16
N LEU A 141 23.54 3.07 -7.83
CA LEU A 141 22.22 2.66 -7.32
C LEU A 141 21.38 1.99 -8.40
N MET A 142 21.47 2.46 -9.66
CA MET A 142 20.79 1.83 -10.78
C MET A 142 21.38 0.44 -11.05
N GLU A 143 22.70 0.26 -11.10
CA GLU A 143 23.36 -1.05 -11.21
C GLU A 143 22.95 -2.00 -10.07
N ALA A 144 22.69 -1.47 -8.87
CA ALA A 144 22.21 -2.26 -7.72
C ALA A 144 20.70 -2.57 -7.74
N GLY A 145 19.96 -2.15 -8.77
CA GLY A 145 18.54 -2.49 -8.92
C GLY A 145 17.56 -1.41 -8.48
N ALA A 146 17.98 -0.14 -8.30
CA ALA A 146 17.07 0.94 -7.93
C ALA A 146 15.92 1.10 -8.95
N ASP A 147 14.72 1.41 -8.45
CA ASP A 147 13.55 1.73 -9.26
C ASP A 147 13.45 3.25 -9.48
N ALA A 148 13.67 3.70 -10.71
CA ALA A 148 13.64 5.10 -11.09
C ALA A 148 12.22 5.66 -11.28
N HIS A 149 11.20 4.80 -11.32
CA HIS A 149 9.79 5.19 -11.51
C HIS A 149 9.01 5.27 -10.20
N LYS A 150 9.57 4.79 -9.09
CA LYS A 150 8.94 4.95 -7.78
C LYS A 150 8.86 6.43 -7.43
N GLY A 151 7.65 6.94 -7.28
CA GLY A 151 7.39 8.31 -6.84
C GLY A 151 7.05 8.38 -5.35
N VAL A 152 6.99 9.61 -4.85
CA VAL A 152 6.70 9.96 -3.45
C VAL A 152 5.26 10.47 -3.33
N PHE A 153 4.51 9.93 -2.37
CA PHE A 153 3.16 10.39 -2.08
C PHE A 153 3.15 11.89 -1.69
N PRO A 154 2.16 12.68 -2.11
CA PRO A 154 0.93 12.29 -2.81
C PRO A 154 1.01 12.33 -4.35
N HIS A 155 2.09 12.82 -4.93
CA HIS A 155 2.21 13.06 -6.38
C HIS A 155 3.29 12.17 -6.99
N ARG A 156 3.05 10.85 -6.92
CA ARG A 156 4.03 9.83 -7.35
C ARG A 156 4.44 9.95 -8.81
N ASP A 157 3.53 10.38 -9.68
CA ASP A 157 3.75 10.64 -11.10
C ASP A 157 4.75 11.77 -11.38
N ALA A 158 4.80 12.76 -10.49
CA ALA A 158 5.64 13.96 -10.61
C ALA A 158 6.96 13.89 -9.81
N THR A 159 7.11 12.89 -8.96
CA THR A 159 8.20 12.86 -7.97
C THR A 159 9.11 11.64 -8.06
N SER A 160 8.98 10.83 -9.12
CA SER A 160 9.91 9.73 -9.36
C SER A 160 11.30 10.24 -9.70
N ALA A 161 12.34 9.45 -9.42
CA ALA A 161 13.73 9.83 -9.65
C ALA A 161 14.00 10.27 -11.11
N LEU A 162 13.43 9.54 -12.08
CA LEU A 162 13.55 9.88 -13.51
C LEU A 162 12.86 11.22 -13.83
N VAL A 163 11.63 11.44 -13.33
CA VAL A 163 10.91 12.70 -13.55
C VAL A 163 11.67 13.86 -12.89
N LEU A 164 12.17 13.69 -11.68
CA LEU A 164 12.99 14.70 -11.00
C LEU A 164 14.26 15.06 -11.78
N ALA A 165 14.91 14.09 -12.44
CA ALA A 165 16.07 14.34 -13.29
C ALA A 165 15.69 15.13 -14.55
N ARG A 166 14.58 14.74 -15.22
CA ARG A 166 14.06 15.45 -16.39
C ARG A 166 13.61 16.87 -16.05
N ASP A 167 12.96 17.07 -14.91
CA ASP A 167 12.46 18.36 -14.47
C ASP A 167 13.60 19.35 -14.16
N ARG A 168 14.73 18.85 -13.69
CA ARG A 168 15.94 19.63 -13.39
C ARG A 168 16.92 19.75 -14.58
N GLU A 169 16.55 19.19 -15.74
CA GLU A 169 17.38 19.16 -16.94
C GLU A 169 18.75 18.47 -16.71
N PHE A 170 18.79 17.46 -15.83
CA PHE A 170 19.98 16.66 -15.57
C PHE A 170 20.14 15.56 -16.63
N GLN A 171 20.40 15.97 -17.86
CA GLN A 171 20.40 15.07 -19.03
C GLN A 171 21.38 13.90 -18.86
N GLU A 172 22.54 14.09 -18.24
CA GLU A 172 23.49 13.02 -17.95
C GLU A 172 22.91 11.95 -17.03
N ILE A 173 22.08 12.33 -16.05
CA ILE A 173 21.40 11.40 -15.14
C ILE A 173 20.27 10.67 -15.87
N VAL A 174 19.49 11.37 -16.71
CA VAL A 174 18.45 10.77 -17.52
C VAL A 174 19.03 9.66 -18.40
N VAL A 175 20.16 9.94 -19.10
CA VAL A 175 20.85 8.96 -19.93
C VAL A 175 21.31 7.74 -19.13
N ILE A 176 21.88 7.94 -17.95
CA ILE A 176 22.31 6.82 -17.07
C ILE A 176 21.11 5.95 -16.69
N ILE A 177 19.99 6.54 -16.26
CA ILE A 177 18.80 5.80 -15.86
C ILE A 177 18.24 5.00 -17.04
N GLU A 178 18.03 5.64 -18.18
CA GLU A 178 17.46 5.00 -19.37
C GLU A 178 18.36 3.88 -19.92
N GLU A 179 19.67 4.06 -19.88
CA GLU A 179 20.65 3.04 -20.31
C GLU A 179 20.65 1.83 -19.37
N GLU A 180 20.68 2.04 -18.06
CA GLU A 180 20.63 0.95 -17.08
C GLU A 180 19.30 0.19 -17.15
N GLU A 181 18.18 0.88 -17.40
CA GLU A 181 16.90 0.22 -17.63
C GLU A 181 16.86 -0.58 -18.94
N ARG A 182 17.55 -0.08 -19.97
CA ARG A 182 17.72 -0.82 -21.23
C ARG A 182 18.53 -2.09 -21.01
N LEU A 183 19.67 -2.00 -20.31
CA LEU A 183 20.52 -3.15 -19.98
C LEU A 183 19.77 -4.18 -19.16
N ARG A 184 19.00 -3.78 -18.14
CA ARG A 184 18.16 -4.69 -17.34
C ARG A 184 17.11 -5.39 -18.21
N ARG A 185 16.47 -4.68 -19.14
CA ARG A 185 15.51 -5.30 -20.06
C ARG A 185 16.18 -6.32 -20.96
N GLU A 186 17.41 -6.08 -21.38
CA GLU A 186 18.18 -7.02 -22.19
C GLU A 186 18.65 -8.24 -21.39
N GLU A 187 19.07 -8.04 -20.11
CA GLU A 187 19.43 -9.15 -19.20
C GLU A 187 18.21 -9.97 -18.76
N MET A 188 17.06 -9.32 -18.50
CA MET A 188 15.79 -9.98 -18.19
C MET A 188 15.16 -10.63 -19.42
N SER A 189 15.63 -10.32 -20.60
CA SER A 189 15.31 -11.06 -21.81
C SER A 189 15.96 -12.45 -21.71
N CYS A 190 15.34 -13.33 -20.92
CA CYS A 190 15.56 -14.76 -21.07
C CYS A 190 15.54 -15.07 -22.58
N PRO A 191 16.44 -15.92 -23.10
CA PRO A 191 16.52 -16.21 -24.53
C PRO A 191 15.22 -16.75 -25.17
N ASN A 192 14.14 -16.85 -24.41
CA ASN A 192 12.82 -17.36 -24.82
C ASN A 192 11.62 -16.44 -24.49
N ALA A 193 11.83 -15.18 -24.08
CA ALA A 193 10.71 -14.27 -23.80
C ALA A 193 10.97 -12.89 -24.40
N THR A 194 10.79 -12.77 -25.71
CA THR A 194 10.55 -11.48 -26.37
C THR A 194 9.19 -10.97 -25.89
N VAL A 195 9.16 -10.03 -24.93
CA VAL A 195 7.95 -9.24 -24.67
C VAL A 195 7.80 -8.28 -25.83
N SER A 196 6.96 -8.64 -26.78
CA SER A 196 6.60 -7.75 -27.89
C SER A 196 5.81 -6.55 -27.34
N PRO A 197 6.01 -5.31 -27.86
CA PRO A 197 5.11 -4.19 -27.57
C PRO A 197 3.64 -4.50 -27.88
N LEU A 198 3.36 -5.40 -28.82
CA LEU A 198 2.03 -5.91 -29.12
C LEU A 198 1.45 -6.75 -27.98
N GLN A 199 2.28 -7.40 -27.17
CA GLN A 199 1.80 -8.21 -26.04
C GLN A 199 1.12 -7.35 -24.97
N ASP A 200 1.64 -6.16 -24.67
CA ASP A 200 0.99 -5.22 -23.75
C ASP A 200 -0.35 -4.72 -24.33
N GLN A 201 -0.43 -4.51 -25.64
CA GLN A 201 -1.69 -4.12 -26.30
C GLN A 201 -2.72 -5.25 -26.28
N ILE A 202 -2.29 -6.50 -26.54
CA ILE A 202 -3.16 -7.69 -26.45
C ILE A 202 -3.67 -7.85 -25.03
N SER A 203 -2.80 -7.78 -24.03
CA SER A 203 -3.16 -7.88 -22.62
C SER A 203 -4.17 -6.81 -22.21
N ALA A 204 -3.95 -5.56 -22.64
CA ALA A 204 -4.87 -4.47 -22.39
C ALA A 204 -6.24 -4.69 -23.06
N ALA A 205 -6.26 -5.11 -24.33
CA ALA A 205 -7.49 -5.40 -25.07
C ALA A 205 -8.30 -6.51 -24.36
N ILE A 206 -7.65 -7.58 -23.90
CA ILE A 206 -8.31 -8.68 -23.16
C ILE A 206 -8.92 -8.17 -21.85
N VAL A 207 -8.14 -7.42 -21.06
CA VAL A 207 -8.59 -6.88 -19.76
C VAL A 207 -9.76 -5.90 -19.91
N HIS A 208 -9.78 -5.11 -20.99
CA HIS A 208 -10.88 -4.18 -21.26
C HIS A 208 -12.07 -4.82 -21.98
N GLY A 209 -12.04 -6.14 -22.25
CA GLY A 209 -13.11 -6.87 -22.91
C GLY A 209 -13.20 -6.64 -24.42
N ASP A 210 -12.19 -6.01 -25.05
CA ASP A 210 -12.12 -5.84 -26.51
C ASP A 210 -11.56 -7.10 -27.17
N THR A 211 -12.41 -8.15 -27.16
CA THR A 211 -12.07 -9.48 -27.71
C THR A 211 -11.71 -9.40 -29.20
N ALA A 212 -12.39 -8.53 -29.96
CA ALA A 212 -12.18 -8.43 -31.40
C ALA A 212 -10.78 -7.90 -31.72
N THR A 213 -10.33 -6.84 -31.03
CA THR A 213 -8.97 -6.31 -31.18
C THR A 213 -7.93 -7.35 -30.74
N ALA A 214 -8.14 -8.03 -29.61
CA ALA A 214 -7.23 -9.07 -29.14
C ALA A 214 -7.08 -10.20 -30.16
N MET A 215 -8.19 -10.73 -30.69
CA MET A 215 -8.18 -11.76 -31.73
C MET A 215 -7.51 -11.29 -33.03
N GLY A 216 -7.76 -10.05 -33.45
CA GLY A 216 -7.14 -9.46 -34.64
C GLY A 216 -5.62 -9.41 -34.53
N LEU A 217 -5.10 -8.88 -33.43
CA LEU A 217 -3.65 -8.81 -33.18
C LEU A 217 -2.99 -10.20 -33.12
N LEU A 218 -3.66 -11.16 -32.49
CA LEU A 218 -3.18 -12.54 -32.39
C LEU A 218 -3.28 -13.31 -33.72
N GLU A 219 -4.19 -12.93 -34.63
CA GLU A 219 -4.27 -13.53 -35.96
C GLU A 219 -3.23 -12.96 -36.91
N GLU A 220 -2.84 -11.66 -36.75
CA GLU A 220 -1.75 -11.03 -37.48
C GLU A 220 -0.39 -11.67 -37.16
N ASP A 221 -0.16 -12.01 -35.89
CA ASP A 221 1.04 -12.71 -35.44
C ASP A 221 0.68 -13.85 -34.45
N ARG A 222 0.48 -15.03 -34.97
CA ARG A 222 0.13 -16.23 -34.20
C ARG A 222 1.21 -16.68 -33.21
N SER A 223 2.44 -16.22 -33.34
CA SER A 223 3.49 -16.52 -32.37
C SER A 223 3.17 -15.91 -30.99
N LEU A 224 2.39 -14.82 -30.95
CA LEU A 224 1.97 -14.13 -29.75
C LEU A 224 0.97 -14.93 -28.91
N ILE A 225 0.32 -15.99 -29.46
CA ILE A 225 -0.55 -16.89 -28.70
C ILE A 225 0.22 -17.57 -27.56
N GLN A 226 1.50 -17.89 -27.77
CA GLN A 226 2.37 -18.52 -26.78
C GLN A 226 3.29 -17.53 -26.07
N ALA A 227 3.31 -16.27 -26.49
CA ALA A 227 4.14 -15.24 -25.89
C ALA A 227 3.63 -14.86 -24.51
N CYS A 228 4.55 -14.48 -23.63
CA CYS A 228 4.24 -14.08 -22.26
C CYS A 228 4.36 -12.57 -22.10
N ASP A 229 3.53 -12.00 -21.24
CA ASP A 229 3.72 -10.66 -20.71
C ASP A 229 4.88 -10.61 -19.69
N ARG A 230 5.12 -9.41 -19.12
CA ARG A 230 6.13 -9.19 -18.06
C ARG A 230 5.92 -10.03 -16.79
N ASN A 231 4.74 -10.60 -16.60
CA ASN A 231 4.38 -11.48 -15.46
C ASN A 231 4.47 -12.96 -15.84
N GLY A 232 4.91 -13.28 -17.05
CA GLY A 232 4.94 -14.65 -17.57
C GLY A 232 3.57 -15.17 -18.01
N ALA A 233 2.52 -14.33 -17.99
CA ALA A 233 1.17 -14.72 -18.36
C ALA A 233 1.00 -14.69 -19.89
N THR A 234 0.45 -15.77 -20.47
CA THR A 234 0.07 -15.83 -21.89
C THR A 234 -1.35 -15.23 -22.08
N PRO A 235 -1.77 -14.92 -23.32
CA PRO A 235 -3.15 -14.52 -23.60
C PRO A 235 -4.19 -15.45 -22.98
N LEU A 236 -3.91 -16.77 -22.94
CA LEU A 236 -4.81 -17.76 -22.31
C LEU A 236 -4.93 -17.57 -20.79
N HIS A 237 -3.85 -17.22 -20.09
CA HIS A 237 -3.93 -16.90 -18.65
C HIS A 237 -4.85 -15.69 -18.41
N ILE A 238 -4.69 -14.64 -19.23
CA ILE A 238 -5.44 -13.40 -19.06
C ILE A 238 -6.91 -13.61 -19.44
N ALA A 239 -7.18 -14.29 -20.55
CA ALA A 239 -8.54 -14.62 -20.97
C ALA A 239 -9.28 -15.48 -19.95
N ALA A 240 -8.60 -16.47 -19.38
CA ALA A 240 -9.15 -17.32 -18.32
C ALA A 240 -9.43 -16.52 -17.05
N HIS A 241 -8.53 -15.61 -16.66
CA HIS A 241 -8.68 -14.72 -15.51
C HIS A 241 -9.89 -13.77 -15.64
N VAL A 242 -10.10 -13.15 -16.79
CA VAL A 242 -11.23 -12.23 -17.01
C VAL A 242 -12.51 -12.95 -17.44
N ALA A 243 -12.54 -14.25 -17.36
CA ALA A 243 -13.68 -15.12 -17.71
C ALA A 243 -14.22 -14.92 -19.14
N ASN A 244 -13.34 -14.62 -20.09
CA ASN A 244 -13.69 -14.46 -21.49
C ASN A 244 -13.72 -15.83 -22.20
N VAL A 245 -14.86 -16.53 -22.09
CA VAL A 245 -15.05 -17.89 -22.61
C VAL A 245 -14.78 -17.97 -24.12
N ASP A 246 -15.31 -17.02 -24.89
CA ASP A 246 -15.14 -16.98 -26.36
C ASP A 246 -13.67 -16.90 -26.75
N LEU A 247 -12.89 -16.08 -26.05
CA LEU A 247 -11.46 -15.96 -26.33
C LEU A 247 -10.68 -17.20 -25.85
N VAL A 248 -11.07 -17.79 -24.72
CA VAL A 248 -10.49 -19.04 -24.22
C VAL A 248 -10.69 -20.15 -25.27
N GLU A 249 -11.90 -20.34 -25.77
CA GLU A 249 -12.23 -21.32 -26.81
C GLU A 249 -11.40 -21.07 -28.08
N TRP A 250 -11.39 -19.83 -28.55
CA TRP A 250 -10.63 -19.41 -29.74
C TRP A 250 -9.12 -19.69 -29.61
N LEU A 251 -8.54 -19.43 -28.43
CA LEU A 251 -7.13 -19.71 -28.14
C LEU A 251 -6.83 -21.21 -28.07
N LEU A 252 -7.73 -22.00 -27.48
CA LEU A 252 -7.60 -23.45 -27.38
C LEU A 252 -7.65 -24.13 -28.74
N GLU A 253 -8.55 -23.70 -29.64
CA GLU A 253 -8.58 -24.15 -31.04
C GLU A 253 -7.25 -23.93 -31.77
N ARG A 254 -6.51 -22.87 -31.38
CA ARG A 254 -5.19 -22.51 -31.92
C ARG A 254 -4.03 -23.08 -31.13
N ARG A 255 -4.32 -24.09 -30.27
CA ARG A 255 -3.34 -24.84 -29.49
C ARG A 255 -2.54 -23.97 -28.51
N ALA A 256 -3.17 -22.98 -27.87
CA ALA A 256 -2.59 -22.28 -26.72
C ALA A 256 -2.20 -23.29 -25.63
N ASN A 257 -1.05 -23.08 -25.00
CA ASN A 257 -0.53 -24.04 -24.02
C ASN A 257 -1.28 -23.93 -22.68
N VAL A 258 -2.11 -24.90 -22.38
CA VAL A 258 -2.92 -24.97 -21.14
C VAL A 258 -2.11 -25.29 -19.89
N ARG A 259 -0.86 -25.79 -20.04
CA ARG A 259 0.02 -26.17 -18.91
C ARG A 259 1.13 -25.15 -18.65
N LYS A 260 1.17 -24.07 -19.42
CA LYS A 260 2.17 -23.02 -19.20
C LYS A 260 1.94 -22.42 -17.81
N GLN A 261 3.02 -22.26 -17.05
CA GLN A 261 3.02 -21.54 -15.79
C GLN A 261 3.52 -20.11 -15.98
N ASP A 262 2.90 -19.16 -15.33
CA ASP A 262 3.38 -17.78 -15.23
C ASP A 262 4.51 -17.65 -14.18
N LEU A 263 5.01 -16.44 -13.93
CA LEU A 263 6.08 -16.21 -12.93
C LEU A 263 5.64 -16.46 -11.47
N ARG A 264 4.36 -16.69 -11.21
CA ARG A 264 3.82 -17.09 -9.90
C ARG A 264 3.70 -18.60 -9.76
N GLY A 265 3.89 -19.33 -10.85
CA GLY A 265 3.63 -20.76 -10.94
C GLY A 265 2.19 -21.11 -11.29
N ASP A 266 1.33 -20.11 -11.54
CA ASP A 266 -0.07 -20.34 -11.87
C ASP A 266 -0.22 -20.79 -13.34
N THR A 267 -1.05 -21.81 -13.58
CA THR A 267 -1.53 -22.19 -14.89
C THR A 267 -2.74 -21.34 -15.29
N PRO A 268 -3.19 -21.33 -16.57
CA PRO A 268 -4.46 -20.69 -16.94
C PRO A 268 -5.65 -21.15 -16.10
N LEU A 269 -5.66 -22.42 -15.67
CA LEU A 269 -6.70 -22.98 -14.81
C LEU A 269 -6.65 -22.39 -13.39
N ASP A 270 -5.44 -22.24 -12.81
CA ASP A 270 -5.26 -21.58 -11.51
C ASP A 270 -5.68 -20.12 -11.58
N ARG A 271 -5.29 -19.43 -12.64
CA ARG A 271 -5.69 -18.03 -12.86
C ARG A 271 -7.20 -17.86 -12.93
N ALA A 272 -7.90 -18.78 -13.57
CA ALA A 272 -9.36 -18.77 -13.61
C ALA A 272 -9.96 -19.04 -12.22
N ALA A 273 -9.43 -20.02 -11.47
CA ALA A 273 -9.90 -20.35 -10.13
C ALA A 273 -9.74 -19.18 -9.15
N HIS A 274 -8.61 -18.46 -9.21
CA HIS A 274 -8.33 -17.32 -8.32
C HIS A 274 -8.98 -15.99 -8.76
N ALA A 275 -9.50 -15.90 -9.98
CA ALA A 275 -10.17 -14.70 -10.48
C ALA A 275 -11.58 -14.50 -9.92
N ALA A 276 -12.17 -15.59 -9.49
CA ALA A 276 -13.59 -15.64 -9.20
C ALA A 276 -13.95 -15.01 -7.86
N GLY A 277 -14.90 -14.05 -7.92
CA GLY A 277 -15.72 -13.66 -6.78
C GLY A 277 -17.18 -14.09 -7.02
N PRO A 278 -17.98 -14.36 -5.98
CA PRO A 278 -19.34 -14.86 -6.15
C PRO A 278 -20.29 -13.85 -6.78
N TYR A 279 -19.90 -12.61 -6.93
CA TYR A 279 -20.74 -11.50 -7.43
C TYR A 279 -20.34 -10.97 -8.80
N ASP A 280 -19.24 -11.43 -9.36
CA ASP A 280 -18.89 -11.10 -10.73
C ASP A 280 -19.15 -12.28 -11.68
N ASP A 281 -19.27 -11.98 -12.96
CA ASP A 281 -19.50 -13.01 -13.98
C ASP A 281 -18.36 -14.02 -14.08
N SER A 282 -17.17 -13.71 -13.56
CA SER A 282 -16.00 -14.58 -13.60
C SER A 282 -16.18 -15.82 -12.73
N GLY A 283 -16.72 -15.68 -11.52
CA GLY A 283 -17.02 -16.81 -10.64
C GLY A 283 -18.09 -17.73 -11.21
N ARG A 284 -19.13 -17.17 -11.84
CA ARG A 284 -20.21 -17.94 -12.47
C ARG A 284 -19.76 -18.72 -13.69
N ARG A 285 -18.77 -18.21 -14.43
CA ARG A 285 -18.23 -18.83 -15.65
C ARG A 285 -17.05 -19.76 -15.39
N PHE A 286 -16.50 -19.75 -14.18
CA PHE A 286 -15.35 -20.59 -13.87
C PHE A 286 -15.56 -22.08 -14.19
N PRO A 287 -16.71 -22.75 -13.87
CA PRO A 287 -16.90 -24.16 -14.21
C PRO A 287 -16.86 -24.43 -15.71
N GLU A 288 -17.33 -23.49 -16.54
CA GLU A 288 -17.28 -23.58 -18.00
C GLU A 288 -15.85 -23.49 -18.53
N ILE A 289 -15.08 -22.50 -18.03
CA ILE A 289 -13.68 -22.32 -18.39
C ILE A 289 -12.84 -23.50 -17.91
N ALA A 290 -13.04 -23.95 -16.68
CA ALA A 290 -12.36 -25.12 -16.12
C ALA A 290 -12.58 -26.36 -17.00
N LYS A 291 -13.83 -26.59 -17.42
CA LYS A 291 -14.14 -27.68 -18.32
C LYS A 291 -13.41 -27.56 -19.65
N LEU A 292 -13.44 -26.40 -20.29
CA LEU A 292 -12.73 -26.16 -21.56
C LEU A 292 -11.23 -26.45 -21.43
N LEU A 293 -10.61 -25.95 -20.38
CA LEU A 293 -9.17 -26.15 -20.16
C LEU A 293 -8.83 -27.62 -19.89
N LEU A 294 -9.63 -28.32 -19.06
CA LEU A 294 -9.44 -29.74 -18.74
C LEU A 294 -9.67 -30.63 -19.97
N ASP A 295 -10.69 -30.36 -20.78
CA ASP A 295 -10.97 -31.08 -22.03
C ASP A 295 -9.82 -30.93 -23.05
N HIS A 296 -9.03 -29.84 -22.96
CA HIS A 296 -7.85 -29.61 -23.78
C HIS A 296 -6.54 -30.03 -23.09
N GLY A 297 -6.61 -30.79 -22.00
CA GLY A 297 -5.47 -31.44 -21.37
C GLY A 297 -4.74 -30.61 -20.31
N ALA A 298 -5.41 -29.62 -19.71
CA ALA A 298 -4.95 -29.03 -18.45
C ALA A 298 -4.96 -30.10 -17.34
N GLU A 299 -4.04 -29.99 -16.41
CA GLU A 299 -4.02 -30.86 -15.23
C GLU A 299 -4.89 -30.22 -14.13
N MET A 300 -5.67 -31.06 -13.43
CA MET A 300 -6.44 -30.59 -12.28
C MET A 300 -5.49 -30.12 -11.18
N THR A 301 -5.62 -28.87 -10.79
CA THR A 301 -4.87 -28.28 -9.68
C THR A 301 -5.71 -28.30 -8.41
N ILE A 302 -5.06 -28.18 -7.25
CA ILE A 302 -5.79 -28.14 -5.98
C ILE A 302 -6.68 -26.90 -5.89
N ALA A 303 -6.25 -25.76 -6.44
CA ALA A 303 -7.04 -24.54 -6.49
C ALA A 303 -8.32 -24.75 -7.34
N ALA A 304 -8.19 -25.36 -8.50
CA ALA A 304 -9.34 -25.69 -9.35
C ALA A 304 -10.30 -26.70 -8.68
N ALA A 305 -9.76 -27.73 -8.02
CA ALA A 305 -10.57 -28.71 -7.31
C ALA A 305 -11.37 -28.07 -6.15
N VAL A 306 -10.74 -27.17 -5.37
CA VAL A 306 -11.42 -26.40 -4.32
C VAL A 306 -12.52 -25.51 -4.91
N ALA A 307 -12.20 -24.76 -5.97
CA ALA A 307 -13.14 -23.86 -6.62
C ALA A 307 -14.34 -24.59 -7.26
N LEU A 308 -14.12 -25.81 -7.77
CA LEU A 308 -15.19 -26.70 -8.29
C LEU A 308 -15.98 -27.42 -7.19
N GLY A 309 -15.50 -27.40 -5.94
CA GLY A 309 -16.12 -28.13 -4.84
C GLY A 309 -15.88 -29.65 -4.89
N ASP A 310 -14.82 -30.10 -5.56
CA ASP A 310 -14.46 -31.50 -5.68
C ASP A 310 -13.78 -32.03 -4.40
N VAL A 311 -14.59 -32.44 -3.44
CA VAL A 311 -14.15 -32.91 -2.12
C VAL A 311 -13.22 -34.13 -2.21
N GLU A 312 -13.53 -35.09 -3.11
CA GLU A 312 -12.73 -36.31 -3.24
C GLU A 312 -11.34 -36.04 -3.77
N GLN A 313 -11.26 -35.19 -4.78
CA GLN A 313 -9.97 -34.77 -5.37
C GLN A 313 -9.13 -33.97 -4.38
N VAL A 314 -9.71 -33.04 -3.65
CA VAL A 314 -9.01 -32.24 -2.63
C VAL A 314 -8.49 -33.15 -1.51
N CYS A 315 -9.29 -34.08 -0.99
CA CYS A 315 -8.84 -35.04 0.01
C CYS A 315 -7.64 -35.87 -0.47
N SER A 316 -7.70 -36.36 -1.71
CA SER A 316 -6.62 -37.14 -2.32
C SER A 316 -5.33 -36.33 -2.46
N MET A 317 -5.43 -35.08 -2.92
CA MET A 317 -4.28 -34.21 -3.13
C MET A 317 -3.62 -33.83 -1.79
N ILE A 318 -4.42 -33.43 -0.78
CA ILE A 318 -3.90 -33.05 0.54
C ILE A 318 -3.31 -34.26 1.28
N ALA A 319 -3.88 -35.46 1.13
CA ALA A 319 -3.30 -36.67 1.70
C ALA A 319 -1.92 -36.99 1.11
N SER A 320 -1.68 -36.63 -0.14
CA SER A 320 -0.40 -36.80 -0.83
C SER A 320 0.61 -35.70 -0.48
N ASP A 321 0.16 -34.47 -0.33
CA ASP A 321 0.96 -33.29 0.03
C ASP A 321 0.10 -32.30 0.84
N PRO A 322 0.36 -32.15 2.16
CA PRO A 322 -0.37 -31.20 3.01
C PRO A 322 0.13 -29.75 2.89
N ALA A 323 1.22 -29.47 2.16
CA ALA A 323 1.78 -28.14 2.04
C ALA A 323 0.79 -27.07 1.52
N PRO A 324 -0.14 -27.40 0.60
CA PRO A 324 -1.15 -26.45 0.12
C PRO A 324 -2.12 -25.89 1.18
N LEU A 325 -2.25 -26.55 2.35
CA LEU A 325 -3.06 -26.02 3.46
C LEU A 325 -2.44 -24.75 4.10
N LYS A 326 -1.19 -24.47 3.80
CA LYS A 326 -0.54 -23.23 4.27
C LYS A 326 -0.84 -22.10 3.27
N PRO A 327 -1.34 -20.94 3.75
CA PRO A 327 -1.65 -19.84 2.87
C PRO A 327 -0.40 -19.29 2.18
N THR A 328 -0.54 -18.86 0.93
CA THR A 328 0.51 -18.23 0.15
C THR A 328 0.29 -16.71 0.05
N PHE A 329 1.38 -15.97 -0.06
CA PHE A 329 1.48 -14.51 0.11
C PHE A 329 0.52 -13.63 -0.72
N ARG A 330 -0.08 -14.09 -1.81
CA ARG A 330 -0.75 -13.15 -2.73
C ARG A 330 -2.23 -13.43 -3.01
N ASN A 331 -2.71 -14.61 -2.74
CA ASN A 331 -4.08 -15.01 -3.14
C ASN A 331 -4.93 -15.52 -1.97
N GLY A 332 -4.47 -15.34 -0.72
CA GLY A 332 -5.03 -16.08 0.41
C GLY A 332 -4.67 -17.57 0.32
N GLY A 333 -5.39 -18.39 1.06
CA GLY A 333 -5.23 -19.83 1.02
C GLY A 333 -6.42 -20.50 0.35
N LEU A 334 -6.45 -21.82 0.44
CA LEU A 334 -7.53 -22.64 -0.10
C LEU A 334 -8.88 -22.37 0.59
N LEU A 335 -8.85 -21.95 1.86
CA LEU A 335 -10.07 -21.62 2.61
C LEU A 335 -10.70 -20.32 2.08
N THR A 336 -9.89 -19.28 1.85
CA THR A 336 -10.36 -18.03 1.19
C THR A 336 -10.93 -18.34 -0.20
N LEU A 337 -10.27 -19.22 -0.96
CA LEU A 337 -10.74 -19.63 -2.27
C LEU A 337 -12.10 -20.33 -2.19
N ALA A 338 -12.28 -21.26 -1.25
CA ALA A 338 -13.57 -21.93 -1.03
C ALA A 338 -14.68 -20.95 -0.64
N VAL A 339 -14.36 -19.92 0.16
CA VAL A 339 -15.29 -18.84 0.51
C VAL A 339 -15.70 -18.04 -0.72
N ASN A 340 -14.73 -17.66 -1.56
CA ASN A 340 -14.99 -16.88 -2.77
C ASN A 340 -15.85 -17.62 -3.79
N HIS A 341 -15.82 -18.95 -3.77
CA HIS A 341 -16.68 -19.80 -4.62
C HIS A 341 -17.95 -20.29 -3.92
N ASP A 342 -18.28 -19.77 -2.74
CA ASP A 342 -19.46 -20.12 -1.94
C ASP A 342 -19.57 -21.64 -1.62
N GLN A 343 -18.43 -22.30 -1.44
CA GLN A 343 -18.32 -23.75 -1.26
C GLN A 343 -18.33 -24.12 0.23
N ILE A 344 -19.48 -24.00 0.91
CA ILE A 344 -19.57 -24.25 2.36
C ILE A 344 -19.09 -25.65 2.77
N ALA A 345 -19.37 -26.69 1.96
CA ALA A 345 -18.89 -28.04 2.24
C ALA A 345 -17.36 -28.13 2.19
N MET A 346 -16.73 -27.43 1.24
CA MET A 346 -15.29 -27.33 1.10
C MET A 346 -14.67 -26.54 2.26
N VAL A 347 -15.30 -25.44 2.67
CA VAL A 347 -14.89 -24.66 3.87
C VAL A 347 -14.82 -25.58 5.10
N ARG A 348 -15.87 -26.38 5.34
CA ARG A 348 -15.88 -27.33 6.46
C ARG A 348 -14.77 -28.38 6.34
N LEU A 349 -14.59 -28.95 5.16
CA LEU A 349 -13.55 -29.94 4.88
C LEU A 349 -12.16 -29.39 5.16
N LEU A 350 -11.83 -28.21 4.60
CA LEU A 350 -10.49 -27.62 4.77
C LEU A 350 -10.19 -27.31 6.23
N LEU A 351 -11.17 -26.82 6.99
CA LEU A 351 -11.05 -26.61 8.44
C LEU A 351 -10.84 -27.94 9.20
N ASP A 352 -11.53 -29.01 8.80
CA ASP A 352 -11.37 -30.35 9.39
C ASP A 352 -9.98 -30.96 9.07
N LEU A 353 -9.41 -30.60 7.93
CA LEU A 353 -8.04 -30.97 7.52
C LEU A 353 -6.96 -30.12 8.18
N GLY A 354 -7.32 -29.09 8.95
CA GLY A 354 -6.38 -28.25 9.71
C GLY A 354 -5.92 -26.99 9.00
N ALA A 355 -6.65 -26.49 8.01
CA ALA A 355 -6.41 -25.16 7.47
C ALA A 355 -6.55 -24.10 8.57
N ASP A 356 -5.68 -23.08 8.56
CA ASP A 356 -5.79 -21.93 9.46
C ASP A 356 -7.08 -21.16 9.13
N VAL A 357 -7.96 -21.00 10.11
CA VAL A 357 -9.25 -20.35 9.95
C VAL A 357 -9.17 -18.89 9.52
N ASP A 358 -8.09 -18.19 9.90
CA ASP A 358 -7.84 -16.81 9.52
C ASP A 358 -6.88 -16.70 8.31
N GLU A 359 -6.30 -17.79 7.87
CA GLU A 359 -5.31 -17.86 6.77
C GLU A 359 -4.29 -16.71 6.84
N ARG A 360 -3.76 -16.48 8.02
CA ARG A 360 -2.77 -15.43 8.24
C ARG A 360 -1.49 -15.78 7.51
N VAL A 361 -1.19 -15.02 6.48
CA VAL A 361 0.13 -15.06 5.84
C VAL A 361 1.05 -14.24 6.70
N LEU A 362 1.93 -14.92 7.42
CA LEU A 362 3.08 -14.28 8.05
C LEU A 362 4.00 -13.81 6.92
N LEU A 363 3.93 -12.52 6.61
CA LEU A 363 4.97 -11.89 5.84
C LEU A 363 6.24 -11.99 6.69
N GLU A 364 7.25 -12.74 6.24
CA GLU A 364 8.52 -12.89 6.96
C GLU A 364 9.15 -11.54 7.36
N GLU A 365 8.69 -10.45 6.73
CA GLU A 365 9.15 -9.10 6.95
C GLU A 365 8.23 -8.25 7.84
N LEU A 366 6.94 -8.60 8.00
CA LEU A 366 5.94 -7.83 8.74
C LEU A 366 5.15 -8.76 9.67
N GLU A 367 5.81 -9.47 10.57
CA GLU A 367 5.16 -10.34 11.57
C GLU A 367 4.14 -9.60 12.47
N GLU A 368 3.35 -8.70 11.94
CA GLU A 368 2.17 -8.23 12.63
C GLU A 368 1.07 -9.27 12.39
N PRO A 369 0.60 -9.97 13.43
CA PRO A 369 -0.47 -10.95 13.30
C PRO A 369 -1.80 -10.33 12.85
N THR A 370 -1.83 -9.01 12.65
CA THR A 370 -2.99 -8.23 12.24
C THR A 370 -3.08 -8.01 10.73
N LEU A 371 -2.03 -8.27 9.96
CA LEU A 371 -2.04 -8.09 8.50
C LEU A 371 -2.24 -9.42 7.80
N SER A 372 -3.47 -9.73 7.44
CA SER A 372 -3.82 -10.81 6.53
C SER A 372 -4.17 -10.24 5.16
N TRP A 373 -3.68 -10.88 4.09
CA TRP A 373 -4.09 -10.55 2.73
C TRP A 373 -5.34 -11.31 2.28
N GLY A 374 -5.81 -12.27 3.06
CA GLY A 374 -6.92 -13.10 2.70
C GLY A 374 -7.62 -13.69 3.91
N ALA A 375 -8.24 -12.87 4.77
CA ALA A 375 -9.05 -13.41 5.87
C ALA A 375 -10.34 -14.01 5.31
N PRO A 376 -10.58 -15.31 5.44
CA PRO A 376 -11.80 -15.95 4.96
C PRO A 376 -13.07 -15.28 5.47
N LEU A 377 -13.08 -14.86 6.74
CA LEU A 377 -14.21 -14.15 7.36
C LEU A 377 -14.46 -12.77 6.73
N TRP A 378 -13.41 -12.05 6.33
CA TRP A 378 -13.54 -10.78 5.62
C TRP A 378 -14.23 -10.95 4.26
N HIS A 379 -13.82 -11.99 3.50
CA HIS A 379 -14.47 -12.34 2.23
C HIS A 379 -15.91 -12.77 2.43
N ALA A 380 -16.18 -13.61 3.43
CA ALA A 380 -17.53 -14.02 3.78
C ALA A 380 -18.42 -12.82 4.14
N ALA A 381 -17.87 -11.84 4.87
CA ALA A 381 -18.59 -10.61 5.24
C ALA A 381 -18.86 -9.71 4.02
N ARG A 382 -17.85 -9.50 3.16
CA ARG A 382 -18.00 -8.75 1.92
C ARG A 382 -19.06 -9.36 1.01
N ASN A 383 -19.08 -10.69 0.96
CA ASN A 383 -19.96 -11.47 0.09
C ASN A 383 -21.33 -11.77 0.72
N ASN A 384 -21.66 -11.26 1.90
CA ASN A 384 -22.88 -11.53 2.66
C ASN A 384 -23.19 -13.04 2.87
N GLN A 385 -22.15 -13.85 3.07
CA GLN A 385 -22.27 -15.32 3.22
C GLN A 385 -22.46 -15.67 4.71
N VAL A 386 -23.67 -15.47 5.24
CA VAL A 386 -23.98 -15.62 6.67
C VAL A 386 -23.61 -17.00 7.21
N GLU A 387 -23.97 -18.09 6.50
CA GLU A 387 -23.70 -19.45 6.95
C GLU A 387 -22.21 -19.80 6.94
N ILE A 388 -21.46 -19.32 5.95
CA ILE A 388 -20.00 -19.50 5.91
C ILE A 388 -19.36 -18.71 7.04
N ALA A 389 -19.76 -17.45 7.25
CA ALA A 389 -19.27 -16.63 8.36
C ALA A 389 -19.54 -17.29 9.72
N ARG A 390 -20.73 -17.90 9.89
CA ARG A 390 -21.08 -18.66 11.09
C ARG A 390 -20.13 -19.84 11.31
N VAL A 391 -19.87 -20.63 10.26
CA VAL A 391 -18.91 -21.75 10.33
C VAL A 391 -17.52 -21.29 10.71
N LEU A 392 -17.02 -20.21 10.09
CA LEU A 392 -15.70 -19.67 10.38
C LEU A 392 -15.61 -19.19 11.84
N LEU A 393 -16.61 -18.44 12.33
CA LEU A 393 -16.66 -17.95 13.69
C LEU A 393 -16.79 -19.08 14.73
N ASP A 394 -17.56 -20.15 14.41
CA ASP A 394 -17.67 -21.35 15.27
C ASP A 394 -16.34 -22.13 15.37
N ARG A 395 -15.46 -21.96 14.37
CA ARG A 395 -14.11 -22.54 14.34
C ARG A 395 -13.05 -21.59 14.86
N GLY A 396 -13.42 -20.44 15.42
CA GLY A 396 -12.53 -19.51 16.10
C GLY A 396 -11.90 -18.44 15.22
N ALA A 397 -12.50 -18.12 14.05
CA ALA A 397 -12.08 -16.97 13.26
C ALA A 397 -12.13 -15.69 14.09
N ASP A 398 -11.12 -14.83 13.95
CA ASP A 398 -11.07 -13.54 14.63
C ASP A 398 -12.04 -12.54 13.95
N PRO A 399 -13.14 -12.13 14.62
CA PRO A 399 -14.11 -11.21 14.06
C PRO A 399 -13.53 -9.80 13.80
N ASN A 400 -12.32 -9.52 14.32
CA ASN A 400 -11.59 -8.27 14.16
C ASN A 400 -10.34 -8.42 13.28
N ALA A 401 -10.20 -9.52 12.54
CA ALA A 401 -9.09 -9.70 11.61
C ALA A 401 -9.12 -8.60 10.55
N ASN A 402 -8.04 -7.81 10.50
CA ASN A 402 -7.89 -6.71 9.54
C ASN A 402 -7.21 -7.21 8.27
N VAL A 403 -7.77 -6.88 7.11
CA VAL A 403 -7.14 -7.09 5.81
C VAL A 403 -6.46 -5.80 5.38
N TYR A 404 -5.18 -5.87 5.06
CA TYR A 404 -4.37 -4.70 4.69
C TYR A 404 -5.06 -3.79 3.67
N ALA A 405 -5.19 -2.52 4.00
CA ALA A 405 -5.85 -1.48 3.20
C ALA A 405 -7.33 -1.74 2.84
N SER A 406 -7.96 -2.78 3.39
CA SER A 406 -9.33 -3.20 3.04
C SER A 406 -10.28 -3.28 4.25
N GLY A 407 -9.77 -3.01 5.45
CA GLY A 407 -10.55 -2.90 6.68
C GLY A 407 -10.95 -4.25 7.31
N TRP A 408 -12.04 -4.23 8.04
CA TRP A 408 -12.49 -5.31 8.94
C TRP A 408 -13.78 -5.95 8.44
N PRO A 409 -14.07 -7.21 8.80
CA PRO A 409 -15.30 -7.90 8.38
C PRO A 409 -16.58 -7.11 8.69
N LEU A 410 -16.68 -6.53 9.89
CA LEU A 410 -17.86 -5.77 10.29
C LEU A 410 -18.15 -4.57 9.39
N GLY A 411 -17.10 -3.90 8.86
CA GLY A 411 -17.25 -2.75 7.97
C GLY A 411 -18.06 -3.07 6.70
N HIS A 412 -17.89 -4.26 6.15
CA HIS A 412 -18.59 -4.68 4.94
C HIS A 412 -20.08 -4.94 5.13
N THR A 413 -20.52 -5.20 6.37
CA THR A 413 -21.92 -5.54 6.64
C THR A 413 -22.88 -4.36 6.61
N PHE A 414 -22.36 -3.13 6.59
CA PHE A 414 -23.20 -1.93 6.55
C PHE A 414 -23.87 -1.68 5.19
N HIS A 415 -23.40 -2.37 4.15
CA HIS A 415 -23.97 -2.30 2.81
C HIS A 415 -25.05 -3.38 2.56
N HIS A 416 -25.27 -4.27 3.54
CA HIS A 416 -26.24 -5.35 3.42
C HIS A 416 -27.55 -5.00 4.13
N GLU A 417 -28.67 -5.16 3.44
CA GLU A 417 -29.99 -4.73 3.92
C GLU A 417 -30.50 -5.55 5.11
N ASP A 418 -30.20 -6.85 5.16
CA ASP A 418 -30.78 -7.79 6.13
C ASP A 418 -30.20 -7.67 7.56
N GLY A 419 -29.00 -7.15 7.71
CA GLY A 419 -28.32 -6.93 8.98
C GLY A 419 -28.05 -8.21 9.82
N GLU A 420 -28.35 -9.42 9.30
CA GLU A 420 -28.13 -10.68 10.02
C GLU A 420 -26.65 -10.91 10.27
N LEU A 421 -25.81 -10.73 9.25
CA LEU A 421 -24.38 -10.90 9.36
C LEU A 421 -23.75 -9.88 10.31
N LYS A 422 -24.21 -8.63 10.27
CA LYS A 422 -23.79 -7.57 11.22
C LYS A 422 -24.06 -8.00 12.66
N ARG A 423 -25.26 -8.49 12.93
CA ARG A 423 -25.65 -8.97 14.26
C ARG A 423 -24.79 -10.15 14.70
N LEU A 424 -24.58 -11.15 13.82
CA LEU A 424 -23.73 -12.30 14.08
C LEU A 424 -22.31 -11.88 14.46
N LEU A 425 -21.69 -10.98 13.71
CA LEU A 425 -20.33 -10.50 13.97
C LEU A 425 -20.26 -9.77 15.34
N LEU A 426 -21.23 -8.90 15.64
CA LEU A 426 -21.28 -8.20 16.93
C LEU A 426 -21.46 -9.17 18.11
N GLU A 427 -22.33 -10.18 17.99
CA GLU A 427 -22.51 -11.23 19.00
C GLU A 427 -21.24 -12.06 19.24
N ARG A 428 -20.38 -12.15 18.24
CA ARG A 428 -19.09 -12.86 18.31
C ARG A 428 -17.91 -11.97 18.65
N GLY A 429 -18.14 -10.70 19.07
CA GLY A 429 -17.12 -9.80 19.58
C GLY A 429 -16.43 -8.92 18.54
N ALA A 430 -17.02 -8.74 17.36
CA ALA A 430 -16.55 -7.74 16.42
C ALA A 430 -16.69 -6.34 17.01
N LYS A 431 -15.65 -5.52 16.86
CA LYS A 431 -15.62 -4.14 17.36
C LYS A 431 -15.84 -3.17 16.20
N LEU A 432 -16.65 -2.16 16.47
CA LEU A 432 -16.77 -1.04 15.56
C LEU A 432 -15.50 -0.21 15.59
N GLN A 433 -14.93 -0.01 14.42
CA GLN A 433 -13.74 0.83 14.25
C GLN A 433 -14.15 2.27 13.96
N PRO A 434 -13.35 3.28 14.36
CA PRO A 434 -13.62 4.69 14.08
C PRO A 434 -13.92 4.98 12.62
N HIS A 435 -13.12 4.39 11.71
CA HIS A 435 -13.31 4.51 10.27
C HIS A 435 -14.71 4.03 9.81
N THR A 436 -15.21 2.91 10.33
CA THR A 436 -16.54 2.40 9.96
C THR A 436 -17.65 3.34 10.44
N VAL A 437 -17.48 3.92 11.62
CA VAL A 437 -18.44 4.87 12.22
C VAL A 437 -18.52 6.15 11.37
N THR A 438 -17.38 6.68 10.98
CA THR A 438 -17.31 7.93 10.16
C THR A 438 -17.76 7.70 8.73
N TYR A 439 -17.39 6.57 8.12
CA TYR A 439 -17.85 6.20 6.78
C TYR A 439 -19.39 6.14 6.69
N ASN A 440 -20.06 5.66 7.74
CA ASN A 440 -21.52 5.60 7.80
C ASN A 440 -22.16 6.87 8.38
N HIS A 441 -21.40 7.91 8.67
CA HIS A 441 -21.87 9.15 9.31
C HIS A 441 -22.65 8.90 10.62
N ASP A 442 -22.26 7.85 11.40
CA ASP A 442 -22.96 7.48 12.64
C ASP A 442 -22.51 8.35 13.83
N VAL A 443 -23.07 9.56 13.88
CA VAL A 443 -22.79 10.57 14.92
C VAL A 443 -23.09 10.03 16.33
N ALA A 444 -24.15 9.23 16.47
CA ALA A 444 -24.55 8.69 17.76
C ALA A 444 -23.53 7.68 18.29
N MET A 445 -22.99 6.84 17.42
CA MET A 445 -21.94 5.88 17.77
C MET A 445 -20.60 6.58 18.04
N ALA A 446 -20.22 7.57 17.22
CA ALA A 446 -19.04 8.38 17.47
C ALA A 446 -19.06 9.03 18.86
N LYS A 447 -20.22 9.58 19.25
CA LYS A 447 -20.41 10.13 20.59
C LYS A 447 -20.19 9.09 21.70
N ARG A 448 -20.76 7.89 21.57
CA ARG A 448 -20.55 6.79 22.53
C ARG A 448 -19.07 6.40 22.61
N MET A 449 -18.38 6.29 21.47
CA MET A 449 -16.95 5.97 21.46
C MET A 449 -16.13 7.00 22.24
N LEU A 450 -16.48 8.29 22.17
CA LEU A 450 -15.81 9.36 22.91
C LEU A 450 -16.18 9.38 24.39
N GLU A 451 -17.40 8.96 24.76
CA GLU A 451 -17.87 8.85 26.16
C GLU A 451 -17.24 7.66 26.92
N ASP A 452 -16.83 6.60 26.22
CA ASP A 452 -16.23 5.38 26.78
C ASP A 452 -14.73 5.52 27.14
N ASN A 453 -14.24 6.75 27.28
CA ASN A 453 -12.86 7.08 27.61
C ASN A 453 -11.83 6.43 26.67
N PRO A 454 -11.88 6.73 25.37
CA PRO A 454 -11.02 6.14 24.35
C PRO A 454 -9.55 6.53 24.56
N ASP A 455 -8.64 5.70 24.04
CA ASP A 455 -7.23 6.06 23.95
C ASP A 455 -6.98 7.16 22.89
N GLU A 456 -5.81 7.77 22.96
CA GLU A 456 -5.42 8.87 22.05
C GLU A 456 -5.48 8.43 20.57
N HIS A 457 -5.10 7.18 20.28
CA HIS A 457 -5.12 6.64 18.92
C HIS A 457 -6.55 6.55 18.36
N THR A 458 -7.49 6.08 19.15
CA THR A 458 -8.93 6.02 18.77
C THR A 458 -9.49 7.42 18.47
N ILE A 459 -9.11 8.43 19.28
CA ILE A 459 -9.53 9.82 19.05
C ILE A 459 -8.92 10.37 17.76
N GLU A 460 -7.61 10.16 17.56
CA GLU A 460 -6.92 10.58 16.35
C GLU A 460 -7.53 9.92 15.11
N GLU A 461 -7.80 8.61 15.15
CA GLU A 461 -8.42 7.87 14.06
C GLU A 461 -9.83 8.36 13.75
N LEU A 462 -10.65 8.61 14.79
CA LEU A 462 -11.99 9.15 14.62
C LEU A 462 -11.95 10.52 13.95
N LEU A 463 -11.02 11.39 14.38
CA LEU A 463 -10.88 12.74 13.86
C LEU A 463 -10.44 12.76 12.38
N TRP A 464 -9.33 12.07 12.05
CA TRP A 464 -8.85 12.11 10.67
C TRP A 464 -9.80 11.41 9.70
N SER A 465 -10.44 10.31 10.15
CA SER A 465 -11.40 9.58 9.34
C SER A 465 -12.70 10.37 9.15
N ALA A 466 -13.18 11.10 10.18
CA ALA A 466 -14.31 12.01 10.05
C ALA A 466 -14.02 13.15 9.05
N ALA A 467 -12.80 13.67 9.07
CA ALA A 467 -12.36 14.69 8.13
C ALA A 467 -12.29 14.17 6.69
N ASP A 468 -11.85 12.92 6.49
CA ASP A 468 -11.77 12.25 5.17
C ASP A 468 -13.17 11.95 4.59
N HIS A 469 -14.14 11.62 5.45
CA HIS A 469 -15.52 11.32 5.03
C HIS A 469 -16.46 12.54 5.06
N GLY A 470 -15.94 13.73 5.38
CA GLY A 470 -16.75 14.94 5.42
C GLY A 470 -17.83 14.95 6.50
N CYS A 471 -17.52 14.49 7.72
CA CYS A 471 -18.43 14.41 8.87
C CYS A 471 -18.15 15.55 9.89
N PRO A 472 -18.60 16.79 9.67
CA PRO A 472 -18.24 17.92 10.51
C PRO A 472 -18.75 17.80 11.96
N GLU A 473 -19.88 17.12 12.20
CA GLU A 473 -20.41 16.88 13.52
C GLU A 473 -19.46 16.01 14.37
N ILE A 474 -18.87 14.97 13.75
CA ILE A 474 -17.91 14.08 14.41
C ILE A 474 -16.59 14.81 14.64
N VAL A 475 -16.12 15.58 13.65
CA VAL A 475 -14.92 16.44 13.79
C VAL A 475 -15.09 17.39 14.98
N ALA A 476 -16.24 18.09 15.07
CA ALA A 476 -16.51 19.02 16.18
C ALA A 476 -16.52 18.36 17.55
N MET A 477 -16.99 17.10 17.65
CA MET A 477 -16.99 16.34 18.89
C MET A 477 -15.60 15.81 19.26
N ALA A 478 -14.79 15.37 18.29
CA ALA A 478 -13.47 14.78 18.54
C ALA A 478 -12.40 15.83 18.89
N LEU A 479 -12.46 17.01 18.27
CA LEU A 479 -11.47 18.08 18.45
C LEU A 479 -11.17 18.46 19.91
N PRO A 480 -12.17 18.62 20.83
CA PRO A 480 -11.89 18.94 22.22
C PRO A 480 -11.08 17.89 23.00
N HIS A 481 -11.05 16.64 22.51
CA HIS A 481 -10.29 15.55 23.12
C HIS A 481 -8.84 15.50 22.65
N MET A 482 -8.47 16.29 21.64
CA MET A 482 -7.10 16.31 21.10
C MET A 482 -6.16 17.09 22.03
N THR A 483 -5.03 16.48 22.34
CA THR A 483 -3.99 17.05 23.22
C THR A 483 -2.82 17.66 22.47
N LEU A 484 -2.77 17.52 21.13
CA LEU A 484 -1.71 18.02 20.28
C LEU A 484 -1.59 19.56 20.31
N ALA A 485 -0.36 20.08 20.35
CA ALA A 485 -0.10 21.50 20.08
C ALA A 485 -0.60 21.88 18.68
N LYS A 486 -1.08 23.11 18.49
CA LYS A 486 -1.75 23.53 17.25
C LYS A 486 -0.82 23.61 16.03
N ASP A 487 0.47 23.69 16.27
CA ASP A 487 1.56 23.69 15.29
C ASP A 487 2.29 22.33 15.17
N ASP A 488 1.77 21.27 15.82
CA ASP A 488 2.36 19.93 15.72
C ASP A 488 2.30 19.43 14.27
N PRO A 489 3.41 18.97 13.69
CA PRO A 489 3.43 18.50 12.30
C PRO A 489 2.46 17.34 11.99
N ARG A 490 1.99 16.60 12.99
CA ARG A 490 0.99 15.54 12.82
C ARG A 490 -0.35 16.07 12.30
N TRP A 491 -0.68 17.34 12.57
CA TRP A 491 -1.87 17.99 12.04
C TRP A 491 -1.89 18.09 10.50
N HIS A 492 -0.70 18.08 9.86
CA HIS A 492 -0.66 18.03 8.39
C HIS A 492 -1.49 16.90 7.80
N TRP A 493 -1.39 15.71 8.43
CA TRP A 493 -2.16 14.54 7.98
C TRP A 493 -3.67 14.76 8.13
N VAL A 494 -4.12 15.33 9.24
CA VAL A 494 -5.54 15.59 9.50
C VAL A 494 -6.09 16.69 8.58
N LEU A 495 -5.34 17.81 8.41
CA LEU A 495 -5.75 18.91 7.52
C LEU A 495 -5.81 18.51 6.05
N MET A 496 -5.05 17.51 5.65
CA MET A 496 -5.05 17.01 4.26
C MET A 496 -6.29 16.16 3.95
N GLN A 497 -6.97 15.61 4.97
CA GLN A 497 -8.09 14.69 4.74
C GLN A 497 -9.28 15.36 4.04
N PRO A 498 -9.79 16.54 4.44
CA PRO A 498 -10.93 17.14 3.75
C PRO A 498 -10.73 17.31 2.25
N PRO A 499 -9.66 17.94 1.74
CA PRO A 499 -9.45 18.00 0.30
C PRO A 499 -9.09 16.66 -0.32
N ARG A 500 -8.61 15.67 0.46
CA ARG A 500 -8.32 14.31 -0.01
C ARG A 500 -9.59 13.49 -0.19
N GLY A 501 -10.50 13.50 0.77
CA GLY A 501 -11.76 12.76 0.75
C GLY A 501 -12.80 13.33 -0.23
N ALA A 502 -12.70 14.64 -0.54
CA ALA A 502 -13.61 15.31 -1.44
C ALA A 502 -13.63 14.69 -2.86
N SER A 503 -14.79 14.67 -3.45
CA SER A 503 -15.07 14.12 -4.79
C SER A 503 -14.97 15.16 -5.90
N GLY A 504 -15.13 14.72 -7.16
CA GLY A 504 -15.29 15.63 -8.31
C GLY A 504 -16.67 16.30 -8.40
N ASP A 505 -17.60 15.97 -7.52
CA ASP A 505 -18.92 16.59 -7.43
C ASP A 505 -18.94 17.69 -6.35
N PRO A 506 -19.02 18.99 -6.71
CA PRO A 506 -19.02 20.08 -5.73
C PRO A 506 -20.13 19.97 -4.68
N ALA A 507 -21.31 19.46 -5.08
CA ALA A 507 -22.45 19.35 -4.17
C ALA A 507 -22.22 18.36 -3.02
N ALA A 508 -21.37 17.35 -3.25
CA ALA A 508 -21.00 16.35 -2.25
C ALA A 508 -19.94 16.84 -1.25
N ASN A 509 -19.29 17.99 -1.51
CA ASN A 509 -18.09 18.41 -0.76
C ASN A 509 -18.37 19.36 0.42
N GLU A 510 -19.64 19.76 0.66
CA GLU A 510 -19.97 20.71 1.74
C GLU A 510 -19.51 20.25 3.13
N GLY A 511 -19.67 18.96 3.43
CA GLY A 511 -19.16 18.37 4.68
C GLY A 511 -17.65 18.50 4.83
N HIS A 512 -16.90 18.30 3.75
CA HIS A 512 -15.44 18.42 3.74
C HIS A 512 -14.98 19.87 3.94
N PHE A 513 -15.65 20.85 3.32
CA PHE A 513 -15.35 22.29 3.55
C PHE A 513 -15.54 22.64 5.02
N ARG A 514 -16.67 22.24 5.62
CA ARG A 514 -16.94 22.47 7.04
C ARG A 514 -15.95 21.76 7.97
N CYS A 515 -15.50 20.56 7.62
CA CYS A 515 -14.45 19.87 8.37
C CYS A 515 -13.15 20.68 8.38
N LEU A 516 -12.72 21.21 7.23
CA LEU A 516 -11.52 22.04 7.14
C LEU A 516 -11.68 23.35 7.94
N GLU A 517 -12.81 24.03 7.81
CA GLU A 517 -13.12 25.24 8.58
C GLU A 517 -13.09 24.99 10.09
N LEU A 518 -13.64 23.87 10.58
CA LEU A 518 -13.64 23.50 12.00
C LEU A 518 -12.19 23.27 12.51
N LEU A 519 -11.37 22.55 11.76
CA LEU A 519 -9.98 22.30 12.10
C LEU A 519 -9.19 23.60 12.24
N LEU A 520 -9.31 24.50 11.26
CA LEU A 520 -8.61 25.78 11.25
C LEU A 520 -9.17 26.75 12.30
N THR A 521 -10.49 26.79 12.51
CA THR A 521 -11.13 27.58 13.57
C THR A 521 -10.73 27.09 14.97
N TYR A 522 -10.50 25.80 15.15
CA TYR A 522 -9.93 25.23 16.38
C TYR A 522 -8.51 25.74 16.67
N GLY A 523 -7.87 26.37 15.69
CA GLY A 523 -6.56 27.00 15.79
C GLY A 523 -5.40 26.16 15.27
N VAL A 524 -5.67 25.08 14.52
CA VAL A 524 -4.61 24.31 13.85
C VAL A 524 -3.93 25.22 12.84
N ASP A 525 -2.59 25.26 12.85
CA ASP A 525 -1.82 26.08 11.92
C ASP A 525 -1.96 25.58 10.48
N ALA A 526 -2.51 26.42 9.60
CA ALA A 526 -2.69 26.13 8.18
C ALA A 526 -1.37 25.84 7.42
N ASN A 527 -0.23 26.18 8.04
CA ASN A 527 1.10 26.04 7.45
C ASN A 527 1.84 24.78 7.90
N VAL A 528 1.25 23.96 8.76
CA VAL A 528 1.86 22.67 9.08
C VAL A 528 2.05 21.88 7.79
N GLY A 529 3.24 21.34 7.60
CA GLY A 529 3.62 20.68 6.36
C GLY A 529 4.51 19.48 6.59
N ARG A 530 4.50 18.58 5.62
CA ARG A 530 5.44 17.48 5.54
C ARG A 530 6.46 17.80 4.45
N LYS A 531 7.76 17.80 4.79
CA LYS A 531 8.82 18.16 3.83
C LYS A 531 8.55 19.50 3.16
N SER A 532 8.14 20.47 3.97
CA SER A 532 7.79 21.84 3.58
C SER A 532 6.58 21.97 2.63
N ALA A 533 5.97 20.86 2.16
CA ALA A 533 4.72 20.92 1.42
C ALA A 533 3.54 21.04 2.39
N THR A 534 2.78 22.11 2.28
CA THR A 534 1.58 22.39 3.07
C THR A 534 0.33 21.83 2.41
N VAL A 535 -0.80 21.87 3.10
CA VAL A 535 -2.10 21.46 2.51
C VAL A 535 -2.48 22.34 1.32
N LEU A 536 -2.04 23.60 1.28
CA LEU A 536 -2.27 24.48 0.13
C LEU A 536 -1.54 23.97 -1.13
N HIS A 537 -0.31 23.42 -1.01
CA HIS A 537 0.37 22.76 -2.14
C HIS A 537 -0.43 21.54 -2.61
N PHE A 538 -0.84 20.69 -1.68
CA PHE A 538 -1.63 19.50 -2.00
C PHE A 538 -2.92 19.87 -2.73
N THR A 539 -3.67 20.85 -2.20
CA THR A 539 -4.91 21.34 -2.82
C THR A 539 -4.67 21.87 -4.22
N ALA A 540 -3.58 22.61 -4.43
CA ALA A 540 -3.23 23.19 -5.74
C ALA A 540 -3.00 22.12 -6.83
N ALA A 541 -2.50 20.95 -6.47
CA ALA A 541 -2.10 19.93 -7.43
C ALA A 541 -3.08 18.75 -7.56
N ARG A 542 -3.91 18.49 -6.53
CA ARG A 542 -4.70 17.26 -6.43
C ARG A 542 -5.51 16.96 -7.70
N GLY A 543 -5.35 15.74 -8.24
CA GLY A 543 -6.22 15.19 -9.28
C GLY A 543 -7.59 14.75 -8.72
N GLY A 544 -8.59 14.62 -9.58
CA GLY A 544 -9.93 14.15 -9.20
C GLY A 544 -10.79 15.12 -8.40
N LEU A 545 -10.30 16.32 -8.11
CA LEU A 545 -11.05 17.41 -7.49
C LEU A 545 -11.45 18.42 -8.58
N ASP A 546 -12.72 18.82 -8.59
CA ASP A 546 -13.19 19.87 -9.49
C ASP A 546 -12.57 21.25 -9.15
N GLU A 547 -12.52 22.16 -10.11
CA GLU A 547 -11.84 23.46 -9.92
C GLU A 547 -12.56 24.35 -8.89
N ALA A 548 -13.90 24.34 -8.85
CA ALA A 548 -14.65 25.16 -7.89
C ALA A 548 -14.37 24.70 -6.44
N SER A 549 -14.38 23.41 -6.19
CA SER A 549 -14.02 22.85 -4.88
C SER A 549 -12.56 23.12 -4.53
N ARG A 550 -11.65 23.03 -5.49
CA ARG A 550 -10.23 23.35 -5.31
C ARG A 550 -10.05 24.79 -4.84
N VAL A 551 -10.66 25.74 -5.54
CA VAL A 551 -10.63 27.17 -5.22
C VAL A 551 -11.20 27.39 -3.82
N ARG A 552 -12.35 26.79 -3.49
CA ARG A 552 -12.98 26.95 -2.18
C ARG A 552 -12.12 26.42 -1.02
N PHE A 553 -11.49 25.25 -1.16
CA PHE A 553 -10.54 24.75 -0.16
C PHE A 553 -9.35 25.70 0.01
N ALA A 554 -8.82 26.21 -1.09
CA ALA A 554 -7.72 27.16 -1.05
C ALA A 554 -8.13 28.48 -0.39
N GLU A 555 -9.33 29.01 -0.68
CA GLU A 555 -9.86 30.20 -0.01
C GLU A 555 -9.96 30.01 1.50
N ILE A 556 -10.53 28.88 1.96
CA ILE A 556 -10.61 28.53 3.39
C ILE A 556 -9.20 28.53 4.02
N LEU A 557 -8.22 27.89 3.39
CA LEU A 557 -6.84 27.85 3.89
C LEU A 557 -6.23 29.25 3.95
N LEU A 558 -6.37 30.04 2.90
CA LEU A 558 -5.82 31.40 2.79
C LEU A 558 -6.48 32.37 3.78
N ASP A 559 -7.78 32.25 4.01
CA ASP A 559 -8.53 33.06 4.98
C ASP A 559 -8.10 32.75 6.43
N HIS A 560 -7.52 31.57 6.68
CA HIS A 560 -6.95 31.16 7.96
C HIS A 560 -5.43 31.24 7.99
N GLY A 561 -4.81 32.04 7.12
CA GLY A 561 -3.40 32.39 7.19
C GLY A 561 -2.44 31.41 6.51
N ALA A 562 -2.93 30.55 5.58
CA ALA A 562 -2.02 29.76 4.77
C ALA A 562 -1.11 30.65 3.91
N ARG A 563 0.19 30.39 3.96
CA ARG A 563 1.22 31.14 3.26
C ARG A 563 1.35 30.67 1.81
N THR A 564 1.48 31.62 0.90
CA THR A 564 1.67 31.37 -0.54
C THR A 564 3.14 31.27 -0.96
N ASP A 565 4.07 31.65 -0.07
CA ASP A 565 5.52 31.74 -0.34
C ASP A 565 6.36 30.56 0.16
N LEU A 566 5.75 29.60 0.84
CA LEU A 566 6.45 28.39 1.27
C LEU A 566 6.78 27.50 0.07
N ARG A 567 7.98 26.91 0.09
CA ARG A 567 8.43 25.97 -0.97
C ARG A 567 8.60 24.57 -0.41
N ASP A 568 8.16 23.61 -1.19
CA ASP A 568 8.36 22.19 -0.86
C ASP A 568 9.81 21.73 -1.11
N ASP A 569 10.21 20.64 -0.45
CA ASP A 569 11.57 20.10 -0.54
C ASP A 569 11.89 19.41 -1.86
N ILE A 570 10.86 18.88 -2.55
CA ILE A 570 11.05 17.99 -3.69
C ILE A 570 11.02 18.79 -4.99
N LEU A 571 9.94 19.52 -5.24
CA LEU A 571 9.78 20.32 -6.45
C LEU A 571 10.34 21.73 -6.30
N LYS A 572 10.77 22.12 -5.10
CA LYS A 572 11.34 23.44 -4.77
C LYS A 572 10.42 24.61 -5.14
N SER A 573 9.12 24.36 -5.18
CA SER A 573 8.11 25.27 -5.71
C SER A 573 7.11 25.70 -4.65
N THR A 574 6.54 26.86 -4.82
CA THR A 574 5.41 27.40 -4.04
C THR A 574 4.10 26.76 -4.47
N PRO A 575 2.99 26.96 -3.73
CA PRO A 575 1.64 26.54 -4.19
C PRO A 575 1.29 27.08 -5.59
N LEU A 576 1.74 28.29 -5.94
CA LEU A 576 1.56 28.84 -7.28
C LEU A 576 2.34 28.03 -8.34
N GLY A 577 3.59 27.66 -8.05
CA GLY A 577 4.38 26.80 -8.93
C GLY A 577 3.72 25.43 -9.12
N TRP A 578 3.16 24.86 -8.05
CA TRP A 578 2.39 23.62 -8.13
C TRP A 578 1.13 23.78 -9.00
N ALA A 579 0.33 24.82 -8.80
CA ALA A 579 -0.85 25.10 -9.64
C ALA A 579 -0.47 25.24 -11.13
N CYS A 580 0.66 25.91 -11.42
CA CYS A 580 1.19 26.07 -12.78
C CYS A 580 1.63 24.73 -13.40
N ARG A 581 2.28 23.86 -12.61
CA ARG A 581 2.71 22.53 -13.08
C ARG A 581 1.54 21.65 -13.50
N TRP A 582 0.45 21.66 -12.74
CA TRP A 582 -0.75 20.85 -13.00
C TRP A 582 -1.83 21.54 -13.83
N GLY A 583 -1.56 22.73 -14.36
CA GLY A 583 -2.47 23.44 -15.28
C GLY A 583 -3.77 23.92 -14.64
N ARG A 584 -3.75 24.33 -13.37
CA ARG A 584 -4.93 24.72 -12.58
C ARG A 584 -5.18 26.21 -12.70
N LEU A 585 -5.84 26.64 -13.78
CA LEU A 585 -5.98 28.05 -14.13
C LEU A 585 -6.69 28.87 -13.04
N GLU A 586 -7.86 28.45 -12.57
CA GLU A 586 -8.62 29.17 -11.55
C GLU A 586 -7.88 29.26 -10.21
N MET A 587 -7.11 28.22 -9.88
CA MET A 587 -6.24 28.22 -8.71
C MET A 587 -5.07 29.19 -8.87
N VAL A 588 -4.48 29.31 -10.06
CA VAL A 588 -3.44 30.31 -10.38
C VAL A 588 -4.00 31.73 -10.21
N GLU A 589 -5.19 32.00 -10.75
CA GLU A 589 -5.89 33.29 -10.61
C GLU A 589 -6.14 33.64 -9.15
N LEU A 590 -6.64 32.69 -8.35
CA LEU A 590 -6.86 32.89 -6.92
C LEU A 590 -5.55 33.23 -6.20
N LEU A 591 -4.49 32.44 -6.41
CA LEU A 591 -3.21 32.63 -5.72
C LEU A 591 -2.58 33.98 -6.07
N LEU A 592 -2.63 34.39 -7.34
CA LEU A 592 -2.17 35.73 -7.76
C LEU A 592 -3.00 36.84 -7.11
N LYS A 593 -4.33 36.73 -7.07
CA LYS A 593 -5.23 37.66 -6.38
C LYS A 593 -4.93 37.76 -4.88
N ARG A 594 -4.46 36.68 -4.27
CA ARG A 594 -4.07 36.61 -2.85
C ARG A 594 -2.60 36.95 -2.62
N GLY A 595 -1.90 37.50 -3.62
CA GLY A 595 -0.56 38.06 -3.50
C GLY A 595 0.59 37.06 -3.67
N ALA A 596 0.35 35.89 -4.24
CA ALA A 596 1.42 34.99 -4.63
C ALA A 596 2.31 35.64 -5.70
N LEU A 597 3.63 35.52 -5.55
CA LEU A 597 4.60 36.15 -6.43
C LEU A 597 4.89 35.27 -7.64
N VAL A 598 4.86 35.88 -8.84
CA VAL A 598 5.28 35.22 -10.09
C VAL A 598 6.79 35.11 -10.14
N GLU A 599 7.48 36.19 -9.76
CA GLU A 599 8.95 36.21 -9.59
C GLU A 599 9.29 35.93 -8.13
N GLU A 600 9.90 34.80 -7.93
CA GLU A 600 10.30 34.36 -6.60
C GLU A 600 11.79 34.55 -6.41
N SER A 601 12.19 35.44 -5.48
CA SER A 601 13.59 35.60 -5.13
C SER A 601 14.19 34.29 -4.60
N ASN A 602 15.37 33.92 -5.08
CA ASN A 602 16.09 32.69 -4.73
C ASN A 602 15.37 31.38 -5.17
N ALA A 603 14.47 31.43 -6.16
CA ALA A 603 13.93 30.21 -6.75
C ALA A 603 14.94 29.55 -7.69
N GLU A 604 14.93 28.23 -7.71
CA GLU A 604 15.61 27.47 -8.76
C GLU A 604 14.94 27.79 -10.11
N LEU A 605 15.71 28.09 -11.14
CA LEU A 605 15.18 28.56 -12.43
C LEU A 605 14.18 27.58 -13.06
N TRP A 606 14.38 26.27 -12.85
CA TRP A 606 13.51 25.21 -13.34
C TRP A 606 12.21 25.05 -12.52
N ALA A 607 12.15 25.61 -11.31
CA ALA A 607 11.06 25.42 -10.33
C ALA A 607 10.14 26.64 -10.21
N THR A 608 10.34 27.67 -11.02
CA THR A 608 9.49 28.88 -11.00
C THR A 608 8.12 28.61 -11.61
N PRO A 609 7.07 29.37 -11.23
CA PRO A 609 5.72 29.25 -11.84
C PRO A 609 5.75 29.33 -13.37
N ILE A 610 6.52 30.27 -13.94
CA ILE A 610 6.70 30.44 -15.38
C ILE A 610 7.39 29.22 -16.01
N ALA A 611 8.45 28.73 -15.39
CA ALA A 611 9.16 27.54 -15.89
C ALA A 611 8.24 26.33 -15.96
N TRP A 612 7.41 26.10 -14.93
CA TRP A 612 6.42 25.03 -14.93
C TRP A 612 5.37 25.18 -16.02
N ALA A 613 4.74 26.38 -16.11
CA ALA A 613 3.73 26.62 -17.13
C ALA A 613 4.27 26.40 -18.55
N ARG A 614 5.48 26.86 -18.82
CA ARG A 614 6.17 26.69 -20.12
C ARG A 614 6.50 25.21 -20.39
N LYS A 615 7.09 24.52 -19.43
CA LYS A 615 7.50 23.12 -19.55
C LYS A 615 6.33 22.18 -19.77
N MET A 616 5.21 22.43 -19.08
CA MET A 616 4.01 21.61 -19.18
C MET A 616 3.07 22.01 -20.30
N GLY A 617 3.41 23.09 -21.07
CA GLY A 617 2.64 23.53 -22.22
C GLY A 617 1.36 24.28 -21.88
N HIS A 618 1.22 24.82 -20.68
CA HIS A 618 0.01 25.54 -20.21
C HIS A 618 0.03 27.00 -20.71
N SER A 619 -0.24 27.22 -21.99
CA SER A 619 -0.11 28.54 -22.66
C SER A 619 -0.99 29.63 -22.04
N HIS A 620 -2.22 29.32 -21.63
CA HIS A 620 -3.11 30.30 -20.98
C HIS A 620 -2.56 30.77 -19.61
N ILE A 621 -2.04 29.84 -18.83
CA ILE A 621 -1.39 30.16 -17.54
C ILE A 621 -0.13 31.00 -17.80
N LEU A 622 0.68 30.64 -18.79
CA LEU A 622 1.88 31.38 -19.14
C LEU A 622 1.55 32.84 -19.50
N GLN A 623 0.53 33.08 -20.34
CA GLN A 623 0.06 34.42 -20.71
C GLN A 623 -0.41 35.21 -19.47
N LEU A 624 -1.15 34.57 -18.56
CA LEU A 624 -1.61 35.18 -17.33
C LEU A 624 -0.44 35.60 -16.43
N LEU A 625 0.57 34.76 -16.27
CA LEU A 625 1.75 35.04 -15.45
C LEU A 625 2.58 36.19 -16.07
N GLU A 626 2.82 36.17 -17.38
CA GLU A 626 3.57 37.22 -18.10
C GLU A 626 2.82 38.57 -18.07
N GLY A 627 1.48 38.56 -18.15
CA GLY A 627 0.67 39.76 -17.97
C GLY A 627 0.77 40.39 -16.58
N ASN A 628 0.87 39.57 -15.53
CA ASN A 628 1.03 40.06 -14.16
C ASN A 628 2.44 40.67 -13.91
N LEU A 629 3.49 40.20 -14.59
CA LEU A 629 4.83 40.81 -14.53
C LEU A 629 4.83 42.21 -15.15
N GLY A 630 4.14 42.40 -16.28
CA GLY A 630 4.05 43.69 -16.96
C GLY A 630 3.27 44.76 -16.16
N ALA A 631 2.28 44.34 -15.37
CA ALA A 631 1.50 45.24 -14.54
C ALA A 631 2.24 45.73 -13.29
N GLY A 632 3.18 44.94 -12.74
CA GLY A 632 3.99 45.29 -11.57
C GLY A 632 5.10 46.31 -11.86
N THR A 633 5.51 46.49 -13.11
CA THR A 633 6.57 47.46 -13.51
C THR A 633 6.05 48.85 -13.86
N SER A 634 4.72 49.08 -13.88
CA SER A 634 4.13 50.36 -14.22
C SER A 634 3.67 51.20 -13.00
N VAL A 635 3.98 50.80 -11.79
CA VAL A 635 3.73 51.56 -10.56
C VAL A 635 5.07 51.88 -9.90
N ASN A 636 5.78 52.86 -10.45
CA ASN A 636 6.79 53.72 -9.80
C ASN A 636 6.76 55.11 -10.37
#